data_0b53576d55c296bf97bea76172eef717
#
_entry.id   0b53576d55c296bf97bea76172eef717
#
_cell.length_a   1.000
_cell.length_b   1.000
_cell.length_c   1.000
_cell.angle_alpha   90.00
_cell.angle_beta   90.00
_cell.angle_gamma   90.00
#
_symmetry.space_group_name_H-M   'P 1'
#
loop_
_entity.id
_entity.type
_entity.pdbx_description
1 polymer ?
#
loop_
_entity_poly.entity_id
_entity_poly.type
_entity_poly.pdbx_seq_one_letter_code
_entity_poly.pdbx_strand_id
1 'polypeptide(L)'
;MSQNLEKTYNPKEIEDKLYQKWCENKYFHAEVDRSKKPFTIVMPPPNITGKLHMGHALDNTMQDILIRYKRMQGYNALWIPGTDHAAISTEVKVTNQLKDEGIDKKELGREKFLERTWQWKEEYGGTITSQLKKMGVSCDWDRERFTMDEGCSEAVEKVFLNLHKKGFIYRGSRIINWCPVCKTSLSDAEVEHEEQDGFFWHIKYPIAGTDRFLEIATTRPETLLGDTAIAVHPDDERYKDIVGKMAILPLVNREIPIVADYYVDKEFGTGAVKITPAHDPNDFEVGKRHNLPELNIMNDDATINEKYGGKYAGMDRYEARKAMVEDLKEQGYLVKVVPHSHNVGTHDRCHTTVEPMIKQQWFVKMEELAKPAIEAIKNGELKFVPERFDKIYLHWLENIRDWCISRQIWWGHRIPAYYCQDCGEVVVASEAPEKCPHCGCTHFKQDEDTLDTWFSSALWPFSTLGWPHETEDLDYFYPTNVLVTGYDIIFFWVIRMVFSGYAHTGKAPFNTVLIHGLVRDSQGRKMSKSLGNGIDPLDIIDQYGADALRMTLITGNAPGNDMRFYNERVEASRNFANKVWNASRYILMNMEGKEITEPQAEDLGPADRWILSACNNVVKDVTENLDKFELGIALSKIYDFIWDEFCDWYIELSKYAIYHADENPKSANAALWTLKKVLGDALKLLHPYMPFVTEEIYSKLVPEEESLMMSSWPVYEEKWNDAENENILNHYKEIVRGVRNVRSEMNVPNSRKATIYVVCEDEKLAKGLAVLKESAMMMASAGDFIVQADKSGIADDAVSVVVPDATVYVPLEELIDFEQEKERLTKEETRLNKEIARSNGMLNNEKFVSKAPAAKVQEEREKLEKYEQMLAQVKERLAGLQKK
;
A
#
# COMPACT_ATOMS: atom_id res chain seq x y z
N MET A 1 21.22 35.98 -9.25
CA MET A 1 19.93 35.68 -8.56
C MET A 1 20.24 35.48 -7.11
N SER A 2 19.39 35.92 -6.18
CA SER A 2 19.58 35.69 -4.73
C SER A 2 19.67 34.16 -4.47
N GLN A 3 20.77 33.70 -3.87
CA GLN A 3 20.94 32.31 -3.44
C GLN A 3 20.14 31.99 -2.18
N ASN A 4 19.39 32.95 -1.65
CA ASN A 4 18.68 32.78 -0.39
C ASN A 4 17.33 32.09 -0.54
N LEU A 5 17.10 31.10 0.32
CA LEU A 5 15.79 30.50 0.53
C LEU A 5 14.87 31.43 1.30
N GLU A 6 13.57 31.41 1.01
CA GLU A 6 12.54 32.09 1.80
C GLU A 6 12.55 31.64 3.28
N LYS A 7 11.99 32.46 4.15
CA LYS A 7 12.01 32.21 5.61
C LYS A 7 11.33 30.89 5.98
N THR A 8 10.30 30.51 5.25
CA THR A 8 9.52 29.29 5.48
C THR A 8 9.32 28.53 4.18
N TYR A 9 9.34 27.20 4.24
CA TYR A 9 8.99 26.37 3.10
C TYR A 9 7.49 26.46 2.82
N ASN A 10 7.12 26.81 1.58
CA ASN A 10 5.74 26.84 1.11
C ASN A 10 5.55 25.93 -0.10
N PRO A 11 5.04 24.71 0.06
CA PRO A 11 4.85 23.76 -1.04
C PRO A 11 4.03 24.32 -2.21
N LYS A 12 2.97 25.08 -1.92
CA LYS A 12 2.06 25.64 -2.95
C LYS A 12 2.74 26.58 -3.95
N GLU A 13 3.82 27.23 -3.55
CA GLU A 13 4.56 28.15 -4.42
C GLU A 13 5.63 27.45 -5.25
N ILE A 14 6.03 26.25 -4.84
CA ILE A 14 7.21 25.54 -5.34
C ILE A 14 6.81 24.34 -6.19
N GLU A 15 5.91 23.47 -5.71
CA GLU A 15 5.66 22.14 -6.28
C GLU A 15 5.18 22.20 -7.74
N ASP A 16 4.18 23.01 -8.04
CA ASP A 16 3.64 23.11 -9.41
C ASP A 16 4.67 23.65 -10.40
N LYS A 17 5.46 24.65 -10.00
CA LYS A 17 6.49 25.25 -10.87
C LYS A 17 7.63 24.27 -11.17
N LEU A 18 8.07 23.53 -10.15
CA LEU A 18 9.12 22.52 -10.33
C LEU A 18 8.61 21.37 -11.22
N TYR A 19 7.40 20.89 -10.97
CA TYR A 19 6.83 19.81 -11.78
C TYR A 19 6.67 20.20 -13.25
N GLN A 20 6.18 21.41 -13.50
CA GLN A 20 6.10 21.95 -14.86
C GLN A 20 7.48 22.02 -15.51
N LYS A 21 8.50 22.53 -14.81
CA LYS A 21 9.88 22.58 -15.29
C LYS A 21 10.41 21.20 -15.67
N TRP A 22 10.15 20.17 -14.83
CA TRP A 22 10.59 18.80 -15.11
C TRP A 22 9.94 18.23 -16.37
N CYS A 23 8.65 18.48 -16.56
CA CYS A 23 7.91 18.06 -17.76
C CYS A 23 8.40 18.78 -19.02
N GLU A 24 8.59 20.09 -18.96
CA GLU A 24 9.08 20.91 -20.10
C GLU A 24 10.48 20.49 -20.55
N ASN A 25 11.36 20.15 -19.60
CA ASN A 25 12.71 19.66 -19.89
C ASN A 25 12.76 18.15 -20.20
N LYS A 26 11.61 17.45 -20.17
CA LYS A 26 11.49 16.02 -20.46
C LYS A 26 12.41 15.13 -19.61
N TYR A 27 12.64 15.47 -18.33
CA TYR A 27 13.51 14.69 -17.45
C TYR A 27 12.98 13.28 -17.15
N PHE A 28 11.69 13.03 -17.39
CA PHE A 28 11.05 11.72 -17.20
C PHE A 28 11.09 10.85 -18.45
N HIS A 29 11.41 11.44 -19.61
CA HIS A 29 11.40 10.74 -20.89
C HIS A 29 12.62 9.82 -21.03
N ALA A 30 12.39 8.62 -21.53
CA ALA A 30 13.44 7.63 -21.78
C ALA A 30 13.37 7.14 -23.24
N GLU A 31 14.44 7.36 -23.98
CA GLU A 31 14.64 6.80 -25.32
C GLU A 31 15.58 5.59 -25.28
N VAL A 32 15.53 4.73 -26.29
CA VAL A 32 16.45 3.60 -26.39
C VAL A 32 17.90 4.08 -26.44
N ASP A 33 18.65 3.78 -25.40
CA ASP A 33 20.09 4.07 -25.30
C ASP A 33 20.84 2.81 -24.85
N ARG A 34 21.39 2.10 -25.83
CA ARG A 34 22.08 0.80 -25.59
C ARG A 34 23.41 0.95 -24.84
N SER A 35 23.88 2.17 -24.60
CA SER A 35 25.04 2.43 -23.75
C SER A 35 24.69 2.35 -22.24
N LYS A 36 23.42 2.43 -21.91
CA LYS A 36 22.90 2.36 -20.54
C LYS A 36 22.14 1.06 -20.31
N LYS A 37 22.09 0.65 -19.05
CA LYS A 37 21.27 -0.46 -18.63
C LYS A 37 19.82 0.01 -18.42
N PRO A 38 18.80 -0.65 -19.03
CA PRO A 38 17.41 -0.27 -18.80
C PRO A 38 16.93 -0.62 -17.39
N PHE A 39 16.04 0.19 -16.86
CA PHE A 39 15.23 -0.11 -15.68
C PHE A 39 13.80 0.33 -15.94
N THR A 40 12.90 -0.63 -16.08
CA THR A 40 11.54 -0.38 -16.54
C THR A 40 10.53 -0.78 -15.48
N ILE A 41 9.58 0.10 -15.23
CA ILE A 41 8.35 -0.18 -14.47
C ILE A 41 7.14 0.17 -15.35
N VAL A 42 6.12 -0.68 -15.35
CA VAL A 42 4.80 -0.34 -15.86
C VAL A 42 3.89 -0.02 -14.69
N MET A 43 3.26 1.14 -14.71
CA MET A 43 2.32 1.54 -13.66
C MET A 43 1.12 0.61 -13.65
N PRO A 44 0.67 0.07 -12.50
CA PRO A 44 -0.66 -0.50 -12.39
C PRO A 44 -1.70 0.53 -12.86
N PRO A 45 -2.36 0.30 -14.00
CA PRO A 45 -3.19 1.34 -14.60
C PRO A 45 -4.44 1.59 -13.75
N PRO A 46 -4.63 2.78 -13.15
CA PRO A 46 -5.82 3.06 -12.37
C PRO A 46 -7.10 2.95 -13.22
N ASN A 47 -8.14 2.39 -12.61
CA ASN A 47 -9.46 2.30 -13.20
C ASN A 47 -10.10 3.68 -13.39
N ILE A 48 -10.66 3.98 -14.56
CA ILE A 48 -11.36 5.24 -14.84
C ILE A 48 -12.74 5.35 -14.13
N THR A 49 -12.86 4.77 -12.95
CA THR A 49 -14.12 4.71 -12.17
C THR A 49 -14.28 5.83 -11.15
N GLY A 50 -13.29 6.73 -11.06
CA GLY A 50 -13.31 7.88 -10.17
C GLY A 50 -11.90 8.37 -9.82
N LYS A 51 -11.82 9.22 -8.80
CA LYS A 51 -10.57 9.78 -8.29
C LYS A 51 -9.68 8.72 -7.63
N LEU A 52 -8.38 8.96 -7.62
CA LEU A 52 -7.40 8.18 -6.87
C LEU A 52 -7.67 8.23 -5.36
N HIS A 53 -7.22 7.21 -4.65
CA HIS A 53 -7.28 7.10 -3.19
C HIS A 53 -5.89 6.83 -2.60
N MET A 54 -5.77 6.78 -1.27
CA MET A 54 -4.48 6.59 -0.58
C MET A 54 -3.72 5.32 -0.98
N GLY A 55 -4.40 4.23 -1.38
CA GLY A 55 -3.75 3.04 -1.92
C GLY A 55 -2.98 3.32 -3.20
N HIS A 56 -3.56 4.09 -4.12
CA HIS A 56 -2.87 4.54 -5.33
C HIS A 56 -1.70 5.48 -5.00
N ALA A 57 -1.86 6.35 -3.99
CA ALA A 57 -0.79 7.24 -3.57
C ALA A 57 0.41 6.46 -3.02
N LEU A 58 0.17 5.40 -2.22
CA LEU A 58 1.23 4.50 -1.74
C LEU A 58 1.92 3.79 -2.91
N ASP A 59 1.14 3.12 -3.76
CA ASP A 59 1.63 2.35 -4.90
C ASP A 59 2.53 3.19 -5.82
N ASN A 60 2.05 4.37 -6.22
CA ASN A 60 2.79 5.26 -7.10
C ASN A 60 4.02 5.89 -6.40
N THR A 61 3.95 6.17 -5.10
CA THR A 61 5.10 6.68 -4.34
C THR A 61 6.23 5.65 -4.29
N MET A 62 5.91 4.37 -4.09
CA MET A 62 6.93 3.30 -4.09
C MET A 62 7.60 3.15 -5.45
N GLN A 63 6.83 3.18 -6.53
CA GLN A 63 7.36 3.14 -7.89
C GLN A 63 8.27 4.34 -8.19
N ASP A 64 7.82 5.55 -7.84
CA ASP A 64 8.56 6.77 -8.09
C ASP A 64 9.91 6.81 -7.35
N ILE A 65 9.96 6.30 -6.11
CA ILE A 65 11.21 6.17 -5.36
C ILE A 65 12.21 5.30 -6.12
N LEU A 66 11.77 4.14 -6.60
CA LEU A 66 12.63 3.22 -7.35
C LEU A 66 13.11 3.83 -8.68
N ILE A 67 12.23 4.49 -9.41
CA ILE A 67 12.56 5.14 -10.69
C ILE A 67 13.56 6.29 -10.50
N ARG A 68 13.34 7.17 -9.51
CA ARG A 68 14.26 8.27 -9.20
C ARG A 68 15.62 7.75 -8.76
N TYR A 69 15.63 6.76 -7.86
CA TYR A 69 16.86 6.11 -7.42
C TYR A 69 17.64 5.50 -8.58
N LYS A 70 17.02 4.71 -9.45
CA LYS A 70 17.69 4.07 -10.59
C LYS A 70 18.13 5.09 -11.65
N ARG A 71 17.36 6.16 -11.87
CA ARG A 71 17.76 7.26 -12.75
C ARG A 71 19.05 7.94 -12.26
N MET A 72 19.12 8.24 -10.96
CA MET A 72 20.32 8.82 -10.34
C MET A 72 21.51 7.84 -10.33
N GLN A 73 21.27 6.52 -10.36
CA GLN A 73 22.32 5.51 -10.55
C GLN A 73 22.80 5.40 -12.01
N GLY A 74 22.27 6.18 -12.93
CA GLY A 74 22.66 6.21 -14.36
C GLY A 74 21.98 5.15 -15.23
N TYR A 75 20.96 4.44 -14.71
CA TYR A 75 20.12 3.60 -15.55
C TYR A 75 19.28 4.42 -16.51
N ASN A 76 18.94 3.82 -17.64
CA ASN A 76 17.90 4.33 -18.52
C ASN A 76 16.53 3.92 -17.91
N ALA A 77 16.00 4.79 -17.06
CA ALA A 77 14.85 4.49 -16.24
C ALA A 77 13.56 4.91 -16.95
N LEU A 78 12.74 3.91 -17.33
CA LEU A 78 11.44 4.11 -17.97
C LEU A 78 10.31 3.72 -17.00
N TRP A 79 9.42 4.65 -16.73
CA TRP A 79 8.16 4.38 -16.02
C TRP A 79 6.97 4.73 -16.90
N ILE A 80 6.23 3.70 -17.35
CA ILE A 80 5.11 3.86 -18.29
C ILE A 80 3.83 4.10 -17.50
N PRO A 81 3.16 5.26 -17.65
CA PRO A 81 1.86 5.53 -17.06
C PRO A 81 0.73 5.03 -17.96
N GLY A 82 -0.46 4.91 -17.36
CA GLY A 82 -1.68 4.66 -18.13
C GLY A 82 -2.88 4.46 -17.24
N THR A 83 -4.03 4.18 -17.88
CA THR A 83 -5.32 3.93 -17.22
C THR A 83 -6.00 2.68 -17.77
N ASP A 84 -6.82 2.03 -16.94
CA ASP A 84 -7.60 0.87 -17.31
C ASP A 84 -9.06 1.25 -17.56
N HIS A 85 -9.65 0.68 -18.63
CA HIS A 85 -11.04 0.89 -19.00
C HIS A 85 -12.03 0.29 -17.99
N ALA A 86 -11.59 -0.67 -17.17
CA ALA A 86 -12.35 -1.26 -16.06
C ALA A 86 -13.78 -1.70 -16.43
N ALA A 87 -13.88 -2.45 -17.48
CA ALA A 87 -15.11 -2.94 -18.13
C ALA A 87 -16.42 -2.84 -17.30
N ILE A 88 -16.71 -3.80 -16.42
CA ILE A 88 -17.94 -3.84 -15.60
C ILE A 88 -18.08 -2.58 -14.73
N SER A 89 -16.98 -2.19 -14.06
CA SER A 89 -17.02 -1.11 -13.09
C SER A 89 -17.37 0.23 -13.74
N THR A 90 -16.81 0.53 -14.90
CA THR A 90 -17.11 1.74 -15.67
C THR A 90 -18.53 1.70 -16.24
N GLU A 91 -18.94 0.55 -16.79
CA GLU A 91 -20.30 0.40 -17.30
C GLU A 91 -21.35 0.64 -16.22
N VAL A 92 -21.15 0.12 -14.99
CA VAL A 92 -22.05 0.35 -13.86
C VAL A 92 -22.10 1.84 -13.50
N LYS A 93 -20.95 2.55 -13.49
CA LYS A 93 -20.89 3.98 -13.19
C LYS A 93 -21.66 4.82 -14.20
N VAL A 94 -21.40 4.61 -15.48
CA VAL A 94 -22.10 5.32 -16.56
C VAL A 94 -23.59 4.98 -16.58
N THR A 95 -23.96 3.71 -16.34
CA THR A 95 -25.37 3.30 -16.24
C THR A 95 -26.09 4.00 -15.09
N ASN A 96 -25.43 4.15 -13.93
CA ASN A 96 -26.01 4.86 -12.80
C ASN A 96 -26.15 6.35 -13.07
N GLN A 97 -25.16 6.97 -13.72
CA GLN A 97 -25.27 8.38 -14.16
C GLN A 97 -26.46 8.58 -15.11
N LEU A 98 -26.64 7.70 -16.09
CA LEU A 98 -27.79 7.76 -17.00
C LEU A 98 -29.11 7.62 -16.26
N LYS A 99 -29.20 6.70 -15.28
CA LYS A 99 -30.41 6.58 -14.43
C LYS A 99 -30.71 7.85 -13.65
N ASP A 100 -29.70 8.50 -13.11
CA ASP A 100 -29.85 9.78 -12.40
C ASP A 100 -30.33 10.90 -13.34
N GLU A 101 -29.96 10.82 -14.63
CA GLU A 101 -30.47 11.69 -15.70
C GLU A 101 -31.87 11.27 -16.23
N GLY A 102 -32.43 10.15 -15.74
CA GLY A 102 -33.72 9.61 -16.18
C GLY A 102 -33.68 8.87 -17.53
N ILE A 103 -32.51 8.44 -17.96
CA ILE A 103 -32.28 7.77 -19.24
C ILE A 103 -32.11 6.26 -19.02
N ASP A 104 -32.91 5.43 -19.72
CA ASP A 104 -32.71 3.99 -19.73
C ASP A 104 -31.61 3.60 -20.74
N LYS A 105 -30.65 2.79 -20.30
CA LYS A 105 -29.52 2.33 -21.12
C LYS A 105 -29.97 1.59 -22.41
N LYS A 106 -31.02 0.75 -22.31
CA LYS A 106 -31.49 -0.05 -23.44
C LYS A 106 -32.18 0.83 -24.48
N GLU A 107 -32.93 1.84 -24.03
CA GLU A 107 -33.58 2.80 -24.92
C GLU A 107 -32.54 3.70 -25.62
N LEU A 108 -31.44 4.05 -24.92
CA LEU A 108 -30.35 4.81 -25.51
C LEU A 108 -29.64 4.07 -26.63
N GLY A 109 -29.47 2.75 -26.50
CA GLY A 109 -28.77 1.89 -27.42
C GLY A 109 -27.25 1.89 -27.27
N ARG A 110 -26.60 0.84 -27.84
CA ARG A 110 -25.17 0.55 -27.67
C ARG A 110 -24.26 1.70 -28.11
N GLU A 111 -24.49 2.24 -29.31
CA GLU A 111 -23.61 3.28 -29.88
C GLU A 111 -23.57 4.52 -29.03
N LYS A 112 -24.74 5.07 -28.68
CA LYS A 112 -24.80 6.27 -27.82
C LYS A 112 -24.33 6.02 -26.40
N PHE A 113 -24.52 4.82 -25.88
CA PHE A 113 -23.96 4.44 -24.59
C PHE A 113 -22.43 4.43 -24.63
N LEU A 114 -21.81 3.90 -25.68
CA LEU A 114 -20.36 3.92 -25.86
C LEU A 114 -19.83 5.35 -26.02
N GLU A 115 -20.52 6.22 -26.78
CA GLU A 115 -20.16 7.65 -26.85
C GLU A 115 -20.12 8.31 -25.47
N ARG A 116 -21.12 8.06 -24.61
CA ARG A 116 -21.17 8.56 -23.22
C ARG A 116 -20.01 7.98 -22.37
N THR A 117 -19.68 6.72 -22.59
CA THR A 117 -18.59 6.09 -21.84
C THR A 117 -17.23 6.61 -22.28
N TRP A 118 -17.03 6.94 -23.56
CA TRP A 118 -15.81 7.63 -24.03
C TRP A 118 -15.70 9.04 -23.44
N GLN A 119 -16.79 9.80 -23.33
CA GLN A 119 -16.80 11.09 -22.62
C GLN A 119 -16.42 10.94 -21.15
N TRP A 120 -16.94 9.93 -20.48
CA TRP A 120 -16.56 9.58 -19.10
C TRP A 120 -15.05 9.29 -18.99
N LYS A 121 -14.48 8.53 -19.94
CA LYS A 121 -13.04 8.24 -20.00
C LYS A 121 -12.20 9.51 -20.10
N GLU A 122 -12.58 10.45 -20.97
CA GLU A 122 -11.84 11.71 -21.12
C GLU A 122 -11.87 12.53 -19.81
N GLU A 123 -13.00 12.62 -19.15
CA GLU A 123 -13.14 13.35 -17.89
C GLU A 123 -12.31 12.74 -16.75
N TYR A 124 -12.51 11.45 -16.49
CA TYR A 124 -11.88 10.79 -15.34
C TYR A 124 -10.43 10.39 -15.60
N GLY A 125 -10.06 10.04 -16.83
CA GLY A 125 -8.66 9.83 -17.21
C GLY A 125 -7.82 11.08 -17.01
N GLY A 126 -8.31 12.24 -17.48
CA GLY A 126 -7.66 13.53 -17.27
C GLY A 126 -7.53 13.91 -15.78
N THR A 127 -8.55 13.61 -14.99
CA THR A 127 -8.51 13.81 -13.53
C THR A 127 -7.44 12.97 -12.86
N ILE A 128 -7.35 11.67 -13.19
CA ILE A 128 -6.35 10.74 -12.66
C ILE A 128 -4.94 11.22 -12.99
N THR A 129 -4.67 11.57 -14.25
CA THR A 129 -3.37 12.10 -14.69
C THR A 129 -3.01 13.39 -13.93
N SER A 130 -3.97 14.30 -13.73
CA SER A 130 -3.75 15.50 -12.93
C SER A 130 -3.40 15.19 -11.46
N GLN A 131 -4.09 14.23 -10.84
CA GLN A 131 -3.80 13.80 -9.47
C GLN A 131 -2.40 13.19 -9.35
N LEU A 132 -1.98 12.35 -10.31
CA LEU A 132 -0.64 11.78 -10.34
C LEU A 132 0.43 12.86 -10.45
N LYS A 133 0.22 13.85 -11.32
CA LYS A 133 1.13 15.00 -11.46
C LYS A 133 1.28 15.79 -10.16
N LYS A 134 0.18 16.01 -9.45
CA LYS A 134 0.19 16.69 -8.14
C LYS A 134 0.94 15.89 -7.06
N MET A 135 0.96 14.57 -7.16
CA MET A 135 1.77 13.72 -6.28
C MET A 135 3.27 13.75 -6.61
N GLY A 136 3.67 14.39 -7.69
CA GLY A 136 5.06 14.51 -8.11
C GLY A 136 5.63 13.24 -8.74
N VAL A 137 4.81 12.35 -9.32
CA VAL A 137 5.28 11.12 -9.96
C VAL A 137 6.08 11.43 -11.24
N SER A 138 7.21 10.74 -11.45
CA SER A 138 8.15 11.00 -12.53
C SER A 138 8.04 9.97 -13.67
N CYS A 139 6.81 9.69 -14.09
CA CYS A 139 6.56 8.79 -15.21
C CYS A 139 6.67 9.50 -16.57
N ASP A 140 6.94 8.74 -17.62
CA ASP A 140 7.08 9.23 -18.99
C ASP A 140 5.71 9.53 -19.61
N TRP A 141 5.26 10.79 -19.51
CA TRP A 141 3.95 11.23 -20.01
C TRP A 141 3.82 11.19 -21.54
N ASP A 142 4.92 11.19 -22.27
CA ASP A 142 4.91 11.02 -23.73
C ASP A 142 4.52 9.58 -24.14
N ARG A 143 4.56 8.64 -23.17
CA ARG A 143 4.21 7.23 -23.34
C ARG A 143 2.97 6.81 -22.55
N GLU A 144 2.08 7.76 -22.20
CA GLU A 144 0.83 7.46 -21.54
C GLU A 144 -0.04 6.54 -22.39
N ARG A 145 -0.54 5.47 -21.82
CA ARG A 145 -1.34 4.45 -22.50
C ARG A 145 -2.73 4.27 -21.88
N PHE A 146 -3.63 3.73 -22.65
CA PHE A 146 -4.95 3.32 -22.20
C PHE A 146 -5.23 1.89 -22.67
N THR A 147 -5.78 1.02 -21.82
CA THR A 147 -5.98 -0.39 -22.14
C THR A 147 -6.87 -0.65 -23.35
N MET A 148 -7.62 0.35 -23.83
CA MET A 148 -8.41 0.32 -25.08
C MET A 148 -7.89 1.29 -26.15
N ASP A 149 -6.63 1.76 -26.06
CA ASP A 149 -6.04 2.46 -27.21
C ASP A 149 -5.83 1.50 -28.39
N GLU A 150 -5.51 2.06 -29.56
CA GLU A 150 -5.38 1.29 -30.78
C GLU A 150 -4.37 0.14 -30.68
N GLY A 151 -3.15 0.42 -30.18
CA GLY A 151 -2.11 -0.60 -30.06
C GLY A 151 -2.42 -1.67 -29.01
N CYS A 152 -3.00 -1.29 -27.86
CA CYS A 152 -3.44 -2.26 -26.86
C CYS A 152 -4.62 -3.11 -27.36
N SER A 153 -5.53 -2.52 -28.14
CA SER A 153 -6.65 -3.25 -28.74
C SER A 153 -6.19 -4.26 -29.79
N GLU A 154 -5.20 -3.89 -30.63
CA GLU A 154 -4.58 -4.80 -31.58
C GLU A 154 -3.90 -5.98 -30.86
N ALA A 155 -3.19 -5.71 -29.77
CA ALA A 155 -2.58 -6.74 -28.94
C ALA A 155 -3.62 -7.73 -28.37
N VAL A 156 -4.74 -7.22 -27.85
CA VAL A 156 -5.85 -8.04 -27.33
C VAL A 156 -6.42 -8.96 -28.40
N GLU A 157 -6.69 -8.41 -29.57
CA GLU A 157 -7.20 -9.20 -30.70
C GLU A 157 -6.21 -10.29 -31.12
N LYS A 158 -4.95 -9.94 -31.27
CA LYS A 158 -3.88 -10.89 -31.61
C LYS A 158 -3.74 -12.03 -30.61
N VAL A 159 -3.84 -11.72 -29.31
CA VAL A 159 -3.82 -12.73 -28.24
C VAL A 159 -5.02 -13.67 -28.35
N PHE A 160 -6.21 -13.14 -28.54
CA PHE A 160 -7.42 -13.95 -28.67
C PHE A 160 -7.30 -14.92 -29.86
N LEU A 161 -6.93 -14.41 -31.03
CA LEU A 161 -6.76 -15.22 -32.25
C LEU A 161 -5.69 -16.31 -32.05
N ASN A 162 -4.54 -15.97 -31.46
CA ASN A 162 -3.45 -16.91 -31.24
C ASN A 162 -3.86 -18.03 -30.26
N LEU A 163 -4.46 -17.67 -29.12
CA LEU A 163 -4.91 -18.66 -28.13
C LEU A 163 -6.03 -19.55 -28.66
N HIS A 164 -6.95 -18.99 -29.44
CA HIS A 164 -7.99 -19.77 -30.12
C HIS A 164 -7.40 -20.76 -31.14
N LYS A 165 -6.47 -20.30 -31.99
CA LYS A 165 -5.77 -21.14 -32.97
C LYS A 165 -5.01 -22.29 -32.30
N LYS A 166 -4.43 -22.06 -31.12
CA LYS A 166 -3.73 -23.08 -30.31
C LYS A 166 -4.70 -23.98 -29.53
N GLY A 167 -6.00 -23.74 -29.55
CA GLY A 167 -7.03 -24.52 -28.88
C GLY A 167 -7.12 -24.23 -27.37
N PHE A 168 -6.51 -23.14 -26.89
CA PHE A 168 -6.65 -22.70 -25.51
C PHE A 168 -7.94 -21.92 -25.26
N ILE A 169 -8.40 -21.12 -26.22
CA ILE A 169 -9.71 -20.47 -26.15
C ILE A 169 -10.76 -21.37 -26.79
N TYR A 170 -11.86 -21.57 -26.09
CA TYR A 170 -13.00 -22.33 -26.57
C TYR A 170 -14.33 -21.74 -26.09
N ARG A 171 -15.42 -22.04 -26.79
CA ARG A 171 -16.78 -21.72 -26.39
C ARG A 171 -17.45 -22.95 -25.81
N GLY A 172 -18.05 -22.86 -24.62
CA GLY A 172 -18.66 -24.01 -23.96
C GLY A 172 -19.73 -23.63 -22.97
N SER A 173 -20.62 -24.60 -22.68
CA SER A 173 -21.57 -24.49 -21.57
C SER A 173 -20.93 -24.97 -20.29
N ARG A 174 -20.84 -24.11 -19.32
CA ARG A 174 -20.33 -24.40 -17.96
C ARG A 174 -21.12 -23.63 -16.91
N ILE A 175 -21.06 -24.10 -15.68
CA ILE A 175 -21.57 -23.32 -14.57
C ILE A 175 -20.63 -22.14 -14.30
N ILE A 176 -21.22 -20.97 -14.18
CA ILE A 176 -20.50 -19.70 -13.95
C ILE A 176 -21.18 -18.92 -12.83
N ASN A 177 -20.44 -17.99 -12.23
CA ASN A 177 -21.01 -16.98 -11.35
C ASN A 177 -21.73 -15.92 -12.19
N TRP A 178 -23.00 -15.71 -11.93
CA TRP A 178 -23.84 -14.77 -12.67
C TRP A 178 -24.40 -13.67 -11.76
N CYS A 179 -24.24 -12.41 -12.14
CA CYS A 179 -24.87 -11.30 -11.46
C CYS A 179 -26.25 -10.99 -12.08
N PRO A 180 -27.38 -11.21 -11.39
CA PRO A 180 -28.71 -10.97 -11.95
C PRO A 180 -29.05 -9.48 -12.12
N VAL A 181 -28.38 -8.58 -11.43
CA VAL A 181 -28.56 -7.13 -11.54
C VAL A 181 -27.76 -6.57 -12.72
N CYS A 182 -26.47 -6.89 -12.78
CA CYS A 182 -25.62 -6.47 -13.90
C CYS A 182 -25.85 -7.27 -15.18
N LYS A 183 -26.50 -8.44 -15.06
CA LYS A 183 -26.81 -9.39 -16.16
C LYS A 183 -25.56 -9.82 -16.92
N THR A 184 -24.51 -10.14 -16.18
CA THR A 184 -23.22 -10.58 -16.74
C THR A 184 -22.57 -11.65 -15.88
N SER A 185 -21.70 -12.44 -16.50
CA SER A 185 -20.82 -13.39 -15.83
C SER A 185 -19.77 -12.68 -14.99
N LEU A 186 -19.37 -13.31 -13.91
CA LEU A 186 -18.31 -12.87 -13.01
C LEU A 186 -17.23 -13.96 -12.94
N SER A 187 -15.99 -13.56 -12.76
CA SER A 187 -14.91 -14.47 -12.36
C SER A 187 -15.05 -14.82 -10.87
N ASP A 188 -14.46 -15.93 -10.43
CA ASP A 188 -14.49 -16.35 -9.01
C ASP A 188 -13.94 -15.26 -8.07
N ALA A 189 -13.04 -14.45 -8.58
CA ALA A 189 -12.40 -13.40 -7.85
C ALA A 189 -13.23 -12.10 -7.67
N GLU A 190 -14.28 -11.91 -8.51
CA GLU A 190 -15.25 -10.81 -8.40
C GLU A 190 -16.38 -11.14 -7.42
N VAL A 191 -16.31 -12.32 -6.75
CA VAL A 191 -17.29 -12.77 -5.78
C VAL A 191 -16.72 -12.64 -4.39
N GLU A 192 -17.26 -11.71 -3.61
CA GLU A 192 -16.97 -11.58 -2.18
C GLU A 192 -17.90 -12.52 -1.39
N HIS A 193 -17.39 -13.11 -0.31
CA HIS A 193 -18.17 -13.99 0.53
C HIS A 193 -18.51 -13.29 1.84
N GLU A 194 -19.82 -13.15 2.10
CA GLU A 194 -20.35 -12.51 3.30
C GLU A 194 -21.12 -13.54 4.12
N GLU A 195 -20.91 -13.53 5.44
CA GLU A 195 -21.71 -14.34 6.34
C GLU A 195 -23.11 -13.75 6.46
N GLN A 196 -24.13 -14.55 6.10
CA GLN A 196 -25.53 -14.15 6.14
C GLN A 196 -26.34 -15.12 6.96
N ASP A 197 -27.27 -14.60 7.74
CA ASP A 197 -28.25 -15.40 8.47
C ASP A 197 -29.28 -15.96 7.51
N GLY A 198 -29.48 -17.25 7.58
CA GLY A 198 -30.42 -17.99 6.77
C GLY A 198 -31.02 -19.19 7.53
N PHE A 199 -31.46 -20.16 6.78
CA PHE A 199 -32.06 -21.36 7.32
C PHE A 199 -31.67 -22.59 6.54
N PHE A 200 -31.67 -23.75 7.21
CA PHE A 200 -31.82 -25.03 6.56
C PHE A 200 -33.29 -25.42 6.56
N TRP A 201 -33.83 -25.62 5.37
CA TRP A 201 -35.15 -26.22 5.16
C TRP A 201 -34.99 -27.72 4.96
N HIS A 202 -35.56 -28.52 5.86
CA HIS A 202 -35.57 -29.97 5.80
C HIS A 202 -36.81 -30.44 5.05
N ILE A 203 -36.61 -31.12 3.92
CA ILE A 203 -37.68 -31.47 2.97
C ILE A 203 -37.68 -32.98 2.74
N LYS A 204 -38.87 -33.59 2.72
CA LYS A 204 -39.10 -35.02 2.40
C LYS A 204 -39.13 -35.23 0.88
N TYR A 205 -38.29 -36.12 0.43
CA TYR A 205 -38.35 -36.65 -0.94
C TYR A 205 -38.82 -38.09 -0.91
N PRO A 206 -40.10 -38.43 -1.26
CA PRO A 206 -40.60 -39.77 -1.22
C PRO A 206 -39.81 -40.68 -2.19
N ILE A 207 -39.60 -41.95 -1.80
CA ILE A 207 -38.98 -42.96 -2.64
C ILE A 207 -40.05 -43.68 -3.41
N ALA A 208 -39.98 -43.64 -4.76
CA ALA A 208 -41.01 -44.22 -5.63
C ALA A 208 -41.26 -45.69 -5.31
N GLY A 209 -42.55 -46.05 -5.23
CA GLY A 209 -43.01 -47.42 -4.95
C GLY A 209 -42.79 -47.89 -3.50
N THR A 210 -42.51 -46.99 -2.55
CA THR A 210 -42.34 -47.30 -1.11
C THR A 210 -43.02 -46.25 -0.25
N ASP A 211 -43.20 -46.56 1.07
CA ASP A 211 -43.67 -45.59 2.06
C ASP A 211 -42.49 -44.82 2.73
N ARG A 212 -41.29 -44.99 2.20
CA ARG A 212 -40.05 -44.33 2.71
C ARG A 212 -39.81 -42.98 2.00
N PHE A 213 -39.07 -42.13 2.69
CA PHE A 213 -38.60 -40.84 2.10
C PHE A 213 -37.14 -40.59 2.51
N LEU A 214 -36.46 -39.76 1.72
CA LEU A 214 -35.21 -39.15 2.08
C LEU A 214 -35.47 -37.76 2.66
N GLU A 215 -34.78 -37.40 3.73
CA GLU A 215 -34.78 -36.06 4.29
C GLU A 215 -33.61 -35.30 3.72
N ILE A 216 -33.83 -34.19 3.01
CA ILE A 216 -32.85 -33.32 2.42
C ILE A 216 -32.85 -31.98 3.13
N ALA A 217 -31.71 -31.50 3.57
CA ALA A 217 -31.55 -30.16 4.14
C ALA A 217 -30.92 -29.23 3.06
N THR A 218 -31.57 -28.10 2.76
CA THR A 218 -31.08 -27.12 1.78
C THR A 218 -31.19 -25.70 2.29
N THR A 219 -30.26 -24.85 1.93
CA THR A 219 -30.31 -23.39 2.15
C THR A 219 -31.00 -22.66 0.97
N ARG A 220 -31.30 -23.37 -0.13
CA ARG A 220 -31.82 -22.81 -1.37
C ARG A 220 -33.05 -23.58 -1.91
N PRO A 221 -34.21 -23.53 -1.20
CA PRO A 221 -35.41 -24.23 -1.65
C PRO A 221 -35.91 -23.81 -3.05
N GLU A 222 -35.65 -22.57 -3.47
CA GLU A 222 -36.03 -22.03 -4.78
C GLU A 222 -35.41 -22.80 -5.96
N THR A 223 -34.29 -23.49 -5.77
CA THR A 223 -33.64 -24.28 -6.82
C THR A 223 -34.19 -25.69 -6.95
N LEU A 224 -35.09 -26.08 -6.07
CA LEU A 224 -35.71 -27.44 -6.06
C LEU A 224 -36.24 -27.88 -7.43
N LEU A 225 -36.86 -26.99 -8.18
CA LEU A 225 -37.41 -27.30 -9.52
C LEU A 225 -36.35 -27.83 -10.51
N GLY A 226 -35.08 -27.50 -10.26
CA GLY A 226 -33.93 -27.90 -11.06
C GLY A 226 -33.23 -29.17 -10.57
N ASP A 227 -33.70 -29.82 -9.49
CA ASP A 227 -33.08 -31.04 -8.97
C ASP A 227 -33.19 -32.18 -9.96
N THR A 228 -32.11 -32.88 -10.22
CA THR A 228 -32.05 -33.99 -11.20
C THR A 228 -31.55 -35.30 -10.58
N ALA A 229 -31.10 -35.29 -9.34
CA ALA A 229 -30.77 -36.48 -8.55
C ALA A 229 -30.77 -36.17 -7.07
N ILE A 230 -30.70 -37.22 -6.26
CA ILE A 230 -30.25 -37.18 -4.86
C ILE A 230 -28.99 -38.01 -4.78
N ALA A 231 -27.91 -37.44 -4.20
CA ALA A 231 -26.67 -38.15 -3.95
C ALA A 231 -26.57 -38.58 -2.48
N VAL A 232 -26.03 -39.79 -2.24
CA VAL A 232 -25.69 -40.35 -0.94
C VAL A 232 -24.26 -40.87 -0.99
N HIS A 233 -23.63 -40.99 0.17
CA HIS A 233 -22.26 -41.54 0.18
C HIS A 233 -22.28 -43.06 -0.09
N PRO A 234 -21.39 -43.62 -0.94
CA PRO A 234 -21.38 -45.04 -1.29
C PRO A 234 -21.27 -45.99 -0.09
N ASP A 235 -20.57 -45.55 0.98
CA ASP A 235 -20.33 -46.33 2.19
C ASP A 235 -21.33 -46.02 3.31
N ASP A 236 -22.41 -45.27 3.04
CA ASP A 236 -23.44 -45.00 4.04
C ASP A 236 -24.46 -46.10 4.10
N GLU A 237 -24.38 -46.91 5.20
CA GLU A 237 -25.26 -48.05 5.39
C GLU A 237 -26.76 -47.67 5.44
N ARG A 238 -27.09 -46.41 5.78
CA ARG A 238 -28.49 -45.93 5.89
C ARG A 238 -29.19 -45.92 4.53
N TYR A 239 -28.40 -45.80 3.46
CA TYR A 239 -28.95 -45.53 2.11
C TYR A 239 -28.53 -46.56 1.07
N LYS A 240 -27.72 -47.56 1.35
CA LYS A 240 -27.23 -48.56 0.41
C LYS A 240 -28.36 -49.30 -0.36
N ASP A 241 -29.47 -49.57 0.35
CA ASP A 241 -30.60 -50.32 -0.23
C ASP A 241 -31.47 -49.50 -1.18
N ILE A 242 -31.29 -48.20 -1.23
CA ILE A 242 -32.06 -47.29 -2.05
C ILE A 242 -31.27 -46.67 -3.22
N VAL A 243 -29.94 -46.85 -3.30
CA VAL A 243 -29.14 -46.44 -4.45
C VAL A 243 -29.67 -47.13 -5.71
N GLY A 244 -29.84 -46.36 -6.77
CA GLY A 244 -30.43 -46.82 -8.04
C GLY A 244 -31.93 -46.80 -8.09
N LYS A 245 -32.64 -46.54 -6.99
CA LYS A 245 -34.09 -46.27 -6.98
C LYS A 245 -34.39 -44.84 -7.37
N MET A 246 -35.64 -44.53 -7.60
CA MET A 246 -36.13 -43.20 -7.94
C MET A 246 -36.73 -42.53 -6.72
N ALA A 247 -36.43 -41.23 -6.50
CA ALA A 247 -37.14 -40.37 -5.58
C ALA A 247 -38.11 -39.46 -6.35
N ILE A 248 -39.19 -39.09 -5.67
CA ILE A 248 -40.19 -38.17 -6.25
C ILE A 248 -39.87 -36.75 -5.78
N LEU A 249 -39.59 -35.86 -6.74
CA LEU A 249 -39.32 -34.45 -6.46
C LEU A 249 -40.62 -33.78 -5.99
N PRO A 250 -40.68 -33.23 -4.75
CA PRO A 250 -41.88 -32.52 -4.27
C PRO A 250 -42.27 -31.36 -5.21
N LEU A 251 -43.52 -30.94 -5.13
CA LEU A 251 -44.12 -29.83 -5.90
C LEU A 251 -44.27 -30.12 -7.40
N VAL A 252 -43.34 -30.89 -8.00
CA VAL A 252 -43.26 -31.15 -9.43
C VAL A 252 -43.72 -32.58 -9.80
N ASN A 253 -43.64 -33.49 -8.84
CA ASN A 253 -43.93 -34.94 -9.03
C ASN A 253 -43.08 -35.60 -10.12
N ARG A 254 -41.84 -35.14 -10.31
CA ARG A 254 -40.87 -35.72 -11.25
C ARG A 254 -40.01 -36.76 -10.55
N GLU A 255 -39.84 -37.92 -11.17
CA GLU A 255 -38.93 -38.95 -10.68
C GLU A 255 -37.47 -38.56 -10.98
N ILE A 256 -36.59 -38.63 -9.99
CA ILE A 256 -35.16 -38.36 -10.07
C ILE A 256 -34.39 -39.53 -9.45
N PRO A 257 -33.25 -39.94 -10.02
CA PRO A 257 -32.47 -41.08 -9.49
C PRO A 257 -31.79 -40.77 -8.16
N ILE A 258 -31.62 -41.80 -7.33
CA ILE A 258 -30.74 -41.78 -6.18
C ILE A 258 -29.39 -42.36 -6.59
N VAL A 259 -28.34 -41.57 -6.52
CA VAL A 259 -26.99 -41.93 -6.97
C VAL A 259 -26.01 -42.00 -5.79
N ALA A 260 -24.97 -42.82 -5.92
CA ALA A 260 -23.90 -42.90 -4.92
C ALA A 260 -22.69 -42.10 -5.40
N ASP A 261 -22.27 -41.12 -4.60
CA ASP A 261 -21.12 -40.25 -4.92
C ASP A 261 -20.30 -39.93 -3.66
N TYR A 262 -18.98 -40.02 -3.76
CA TYR A 262 -18.04 -39.69 -2.67
C TYR A 262 -17.99 -38.19 -2.30
N TYR A 263 -18.61 -37.33 -3.11
CA TYR A 263 -18.82 -35.92 -2.78
C TYR A 263 -19.63 -35.71 -1.50
N VAL A 264 -20.56 -36.62 -1.18
CA VAL A 264 -21.45 -36.52 -0.02
C VAL A 264 -20.69 -36.83 1.27
N ASP A 265 -20.73 -35.94 2.23
CA ASP A 265 -20.27 -36.19 3.60
C ASP A 265 -21.40 -36.86 4.39
N LYS A 266 -21.21 -38.13 4.76
CA LYS A 266 -22.22 -38.93 5.49
C LYS A 266 -22.43 -38.45 6.91
N GLU A 267 -21.50 -37.71 7.48
CA GLU A 267 -21.60 -37.18 8.86
C GLU A 267 -22.21 -35.78 8.90
N PHE A 268 -22.32 -35.11 7.72
CA PHE A 268 -22.88 -33.77 7.65
C PHE A 268 -24.37 -33.79 7.31
N GLY A 269 -25.18 -33.07 8.09
CA GLY A 269 -26.63 -32.93 7.89
C GLY A 269 -27.36 -34.24 7.90
N THR A 270 -28.09 -34.58 6.83
CA THR A 270 -28.85 -35.82 6.67
C THR A 270 -28.05 -36.95 6.03
N GLY A 271 -26.85 -36.67 5.49
CA GLY A 271 -26.04 -37.59 4.67
C GLY A 271 -26.64 -37.83 3.26
N ALA A 272 -27.65 -37.09 2.90
CA ALA A 272 -28.24 -37.09 1.55
C ALA A 272 -28.35 -35.68 1.02
N VAL A 273 -27.90 -35.45 -0.21
CA VAL A 273 -27.79 -34.11 -0.85
C VAL A 273 -28.60 -34.10 -2.15
N LYS A 274 -29.44 -33.08 -2.34
CA LYS A 274 -30.08 -32.83 -3.61
C LYS A 274 -29.03 -32.37 -4.63
N ILE A 275 -29.13 -32.80 -5.85
CA ILE A 275 -28.20 -32.44 -6.93
C ILE A 275 -28.93 -31.59 -7.98
N THR A 276 -28.49 -30.32 -8.06
CA THR A 276 -29.00 -29.30 -8.97
C THR A 276 -27.89 -28.79 -9.89
N PRO A 277 -27.50 -29.55 -10.94
CA PRO A 277 -26.30 -29.28 -11.72
C PRO A 277 -26.26 -27.89 -12.35
N ALA A 278 -27.40 -27.26 -12.61
CA ALA A 278 -27.48 -25.96 -13.23
C ALA A 278 -27.30 -24.75 -12.25
N HIS A 279 -27.34 -25.02 -10.92
CA HIS A 279 -27.38 -23.95 -9.92
C HIS A 279 -26.42 -24.15 -8.71
N ASP A 280 -25.53 -25.14 -8.78
CA ASP A 280 -24.46 -25.33 -7.83
C ASP A 280 -23.20 -25.91 -8.51
N PRO A 281 -22.00 -25.32 -8.30
CA PRO A 281 -20.77 -25.78 -8.94
C PRO A 281 -20.37 -27.23 -8.58
N ASN A 282 -20.62 -27.67 -7.35
CA ASN A 282 -20.30 -29.02 -6.90
C ASN A 282 -21.30 -30.01 -7.50
N ASP A 283 -22.59 -29.66 -7.51
CA ASP A 283 -23.64 -30.45 -8.12
C ASP A 283 -23.44 -30.62 -9.64
N PHE A 284 -22.85 -29.60 -10.28
CA PHE A 284 -22.48 -29.67 -11.71
C PHE A 284 -21.44 -30.75 -11.96
N GLU A 285 -20.42 -30.88 -11.12
CA GLU A 285 -19.40 -31.93 -11.26
C GLU A 285 -19.99 -33.33 -10.93
N VAL A 286 -20.89 -33.45 -9.95
CA VAL A 286 -21.63 -34.69 -9.70
C VAL A 286 -22.51 -35.02 -10.91
N GLY A 287 -23.17 -34.00 -11.46
CA GLY A 287 -24.00 -34.14 -12.67
C GLY A 287 -23.24 -34.71 -13.85
N LYS A 288 -22.02 -34.25 -14.10
CA LYS A 288 -21.16 -34.80 -15.15
C LYS A 288 -20.76 -36.25 -14.90
N ARG A 289 -20.36 -36.60 -13.68
CA ARG A 289 -19.94 -37.97 -13.32
C ARG A 289 -21.10 -38.97 -13.53
N HIS A 290 -22.32 -38.54 -13.25
CA HIS A 290 -23.51 -39.37 -13.33
C HIS A 290 -24.37 -39.11 -14.59
N ASN A 291 -23.90 -38.27 -15.52
CA ASN A 291 -24.56 -37.91 -16.75
C ASN A 291 -26.01 -37.41 -16.52
N LEU A 292 -26.20 -36.53 -15.51
CA LEU A 292 -27.48 -35.97 -15.14
C LEU A 292 -27.89 -34.79 -16.03
N PRO A 293 -29.20 -34.58 -16.26
CA PRO A 293 -29.67 -33.39 -16.99
C PRO A 293 -29.34 -32.08 -16.26
N GLU A 294 -29.02 -31.04 -17.03
CA GLU A 294 -28.76 -29.69 -16.56
C GLU A 294 -29.99 -28.80 -16.78
N LEU A 295 -30.78 -28.60 -15.72
CA LEU A 295 -32.05 -27.84 -15.81
C LEU A 295 -31.87 -26.45 -15.26
N ASN A 296 -31.58 -25.49 -16.13
CA ASN A 296 -31.54 -24.08 -15.70
C ASN A 296 -32.96 -23.54 -15.51
N ILE A 297 -33.32 -23.22 -14.28
CA ILE A 297 -34.70 -22.80 -13.93
C ILE A 297 -34.86 -21.29 -13.79
N MET A 298 -33.79 -20.53 -13.94
CA MET A 298 -33.80 -19.07 -13.75
C MET A 298 -33.53 -18.33 -15.07
N ASN A 299 -34.13 -17.17 -15.20
CA ASN A 299 -33.82 -16.14 -16.20
C ASN A 299 -32.58 -15.33 -15.81
N ASP A 300 -32.11 -14.44 -16.68
CA ASP A 300 -30.93 -13.61 -16.48
C ASP A 300 -31.04 -12.62 -15.29
N ASP A 301 -32.26 -12.31 -14.87
CA ASP A 301 -32.55 -11.47 -13.68
C ASP A 301 -32.91 -12.30 -12.45
N ALA A 302 -32.63 -13.60 -12.50
CA ALA A 302 -32.92 -14.56 -11.41
C ALA A 302 -34.42 -14.69 -11.08
N THR A 303 -35.33 -14.31 -11.99
CA THR A 303 -36.70 -14.73 -11.91
C THR A 303 -36.82 -16.19 -12.37
N ILE A 304 -37.79 -16.93 -11.83
CA ILE A 304 -38.05 -18.31 -12.24
C ILE A 304 -38.56 -18.31 -13.70
N ASN A 305 -37.97 -19.13 -14.56
CA ASN A 305 -38.36 -19.16 -15.97
C ASN A 305 -39.66 -19.93 -16.24
N GLU A 306 -40.31 -19.64 -17.41
CA GLU A 306 -41.56 -20.25 -17.78
C GLU A 306 -41.43 -21.75 -18.04
N LYS A 307 -40.26 -22.20 -18.53
CA LYS A 307 -40.05 -23.59 -18.97
C LYS A 307 -40.18 -24.61 -17.82
N TYR A 308 -39.71 -24.24 -16.63
CA TYR A 308 -39.64 -25.12 -15.47
C TYR A 308 -40.41 -24.60 -14.27
N GLY A 309 -40.84 -23.36 -14.30
CA GLY A 309 -41.36 -22.62 -13.13
C GLY A 309 -42.78 -22.99 -12.75
N GLY A 310 -43.62 -23.47 -13.73
CA GLY A 310 -45.02 -23.73 -13.46
C GLY A 310 -45.73 -22.52 -12.84
N LYS A 311 -46.36 -22.68 -11.69
CA LYS A 311 -47.02 -21.58 -10.96
C LYS A 311 -46.08 -20.51 -10.39
N TYR A 312 -44.78 -20.79 -10.29
CA TYR A 312 -43.75 -19.87 -9.77
C TYR A 312 -43.06 -19.06 -10.88
N ALA A 313 -43.43 -19.33 -12.17
CA ALA A 313 -42.84 -18.64 -13.31
C ALA A 313 -43.01 -17.12 -13.17
N GLY A 314 -41.95 -16.36 -13.47
CA GLY A 314 -41.88 -14.89 -13.35
C GLY A 314 -41.67 -14.34 -11.96
N MET A 315 -41.72 -15.17 -10.91
CA MET A 315 -41.42 -14.72 -9.56
C MET A 315 -39.92 -14.50 -9.38
N ASP A 316 -39.58 -13.45 -8.64
CA ASP A 316 -38.20 -13.30 -8.12
C ASP A 316 -37.79 -14.51 -7.27
N ARG A 317 -36.51 -14.89 -7.32
CA ARG A 317 -35.99 -16.07 -6.61
C ARG A 317 -36.36 -16.14 -5.13
N TYR A 318 -36.39 -15.02 -4.42
CA TYR A 318 -36.74 -14.97 -3.00
C TYR A 318 -38.25 -15.02 -2.75
N GLU A 319 -39.05 -14.47 -3.66
CA GLU A 319 -40.51 -14.62 -3.63
C GLU A 319 -40.90 -16.07 -3.93
N ALA A 320 -40.27 -16.68 -4.96
CA ALA A 320 -40.43 -18.09 -5.26
C ALA A 320 -40.03 -18.99 -4.09
N ARG A 321 -38.92 -18.70 -3.40
CA ARG A 321 -38.49 -19.42 -2.19
C ARG A 321 -39.59 -19.43 -1.13
N LYS A 322 -40.19 -18.26 -0.83
CA LYS A 322 -41.26 -18.14 0.17
C LYS A 322 -42.49 -18.98 -0.26
N ALA A 323 -42.93 -18.81 -1.51
CA ALA A 323 -44.08 -19.54 -2.00
C ALA A 323 -43.86 -21.04 -2.01
N MET A 324 -42.70 -21.53 -2.47
CA MET A 324 -42.35 -22.96 -2.44
C MET A 324 -42.30 -23.55 -1.02
N VAL A 325 -41.76 -22.83 -0.05
CA VAL A 325 -41.69 -23.26 1.35
C VAL A 325 -43.11 -23.40 1.95
N GLU A 326 -44.01 -22.47 1.63
CA GLU A 326 -45.42 -22.55 2.07
C GLU A 326 -46.10 -23.75 1.45
N ASP A 327 -45.96 -24.00 0.13
CA ASP A 327 -46.51 -25.15 -0.53
C ASP A 327 -45.98 -26.49 -0.02
N LEU A 328 -44.65 -26.55 0.28
CA LEU A 328 -44.03 -27.71 0.89
C LEU A 328 -44.61 -28.01 2.28
N LYS A 329 -44.93 -26.96 3.04
CA LYS A 329 -45.59 -27.09 4.35
C LYS A 329 -47.02 -27.58 4.23
N GLU A 330 -47.80 -26.96 3.31
CA GLU A 330 -49.20 -27.34 3.10
C GLU A 330 -49.34 -28.79 2.61
N GLN A 331 -48.42 -29.25 1.72
CA GLN A 331 -48.41 -30.60 1.19
C GLN A 331 -47.73 -31.62 2.14
N GLY A 332 -47.21 -31.18 3.30
CA GLY A 332 -46.61 -32.04 4.31
C GLY A 332 -45.20 -32.54 3.97
N TYR A 333 -44.54 -31.93 3.02
CA TYR A 333 -43.17 -32.23 2.66
C TYR A 333 -42.14 -31.48 3.53
N LEU A 334 -42.47 -30.34 4.11
CA LEU A 334 -41.58 -29.62 5.03
C LEU A 334 -41.51 -30.28 6.41
N VAL A 335 -40.32 -30.75 6.81
CA VAL A 335 -40.10 -31.43 8.10
C VAL A 335 -39.87 -30.42 9.23
N LYS A 336 -38.92 -29.56 9.05
CA LYS A 336 -38.50 -28.51 9.99
C LYS A 336 -37.71 -27.42 9.30
N VAL A 337 -37.57 -26.27 9.98
CA VAL A 337 -36.71 -25.16 9.55
C VAL A 337 -35.73 -24.85 10.67
N VAL A 338 -34.45 -24.86 10.41
CA VAL A 338 -33.39 -24.68 11.39
C VAL A 338 -32.59 -23.42 11.02
N PRO A 339 -32.45 -22.44 11.92
CA PRO A 339 -31.58 -21.29 11.67
C PRO A 339 -30.14 -21.73 11.35
N HIS A 340 -29.54 -21.13 10.38
CA HIS A 340 -28.18 -21.44 9.90
C HIS A 340 -27.53 -20.22 9.31
N SER A 341 -26.34 -19.85 9.80
CA SER A 341 -25.51 -18.82 9.19
C SER A 341 -24.53 -19.45 8.19
N HIS A 342 -24.40 -18.89 7.02
CA HIS A 342 -23.55 -19.43 5.98
C HIS A 342 -22.98 -18.32 5.10
N ASN A 343 -21.84 -18.60 4.47
CA ASN A 343 -21.21 -17.68 3.53
C ASN A 343 -21.96 -17.65 2.20
N VAL A 344 -22.37 -16.46 1.80
CA VAL A 344 -23.05 -16.20 0.53
C VAL A 344 -22.16 -15.37 -0.36
N GLY A 345 -22.00 -15.81 -1.62
CA GLY A 345 -21.26 -15.05 -2.62
C GLY A 345 -22.03 -13.82 -3.07
N THR A 346 -21.42 -12.65 -3.02
CA THR A 346 -21.96 -11.36 -3.48
C THR A 346 -21.04 -10.75 -4.54
N HIS A 347 -21.61 -9.98 -5.45
CA HIS A 347 -20.83 -9.25 -6.46
C HIS A 347 -20.18 -8.01 -5.84
N ASP A 348 -18.89 -7.87 -5.92
CA ASP A 348 -18.09 -6.80 -5.30
C ASP A 348 -18.48 -5.36 -5.72
N ARG A 349 -19.24 -5.21 -6.83
CA ARG A 349 -19.64 -3.88 -7.38
C ARG A 349 -21.07 -3.46 -7.03
N CYS A 350 -22.00 -4.40 -7.03
CA CYS A 350 -23.41 -4.10 -6.77
C CYS A 350 -23.97 -4.78 -5.52
N HIS A 351 -23.15 -5.55 -4.81
CA HIS A 351 -23.47 -6.27 -3.56
C HIS A 351 -24.68 -7.22 -3.67
N THR A 352 -25.03 -7.62 -4.90
CA THR A 352 -26.11 -8.56 -5.13
C THR A 352 -25.59 -9.98 -4.95
N THR A 353 -26.41 -10.84 -4.33
CA THR A 353 -26.13 -12.29 -4.24
C THR A 353 -25.96 -12.87 -5.64
N VAL A 354 -24.83 -13.51 -5.86
CA VAL A 354 -24.47 -14.16 -7.13
C VAL A 354 -25.27 -15.45 -7.30
N GLU A 355 -25.69 -15.73 -8.54
CA GLU A 355 -26.34 -16.98 -8.91
C GLU A 355 -25.41 -17.87 -9.73
N PRO A 356 -25.04 -19.06 -9.24
CA PRO A 356 -24.44 -20.07 -10.10
C PRO A 356 -25.44 -20.49 -11.18
N MET A 357 -25.07 -20.32 -12.46
CA MET A 357 -25.93 -20.64 -13.60
C MET A 357 -25.13 -21.27 -14.73
N ILE A 358 -25.72 -22.23 -15.42
CA ILE A 358 -25.14 -22.77 -16.65
C ILE A 358 -25.43 -21.82 -17.80
N LYS A 359 -24.36 -21.38 -18.45
CA LYS A 359 -24.42 -20.52 -19.63
C LYS A 359 -23.32 -20.88 -20.64
N GLN A 360 -23.59 -20.62 -21.90
CA GLN A 360 -22.58 -20.73 -22.95
C GLN A 360 -21.69 -19.48 -22.93
N GLN A 361 -20.41 -19.66 -22.71
CA GLN A 361 -19.43 -18.60 -22.52
C GLN A 361 -18.13 -18.93 -23.25
N TRP A 362 -17.25 -17.93 -23.38
CA TRP A 362 -15.89 -18.12 -23.86
C TRP A 362 -14.94 -18.34 -22.64
N PHE A 363 -14.07 -19.34 -22.78
CA PHE A 363 -13.14 -19.75 -21.74
C PHE A 363 -11.71 -19.87 -22.26
N VAL A 364 -10.74 -19.66 -21.36
CA VAL A 364 -9.33 -19.99 -21.56
C VAL A 364 -8.99 -21.23 -20.72
N LYS A 365 -8.42 -22.25 -21.37
CA LYS A 365 -7.84 -23.43 -20.67
C LYS A 365 -6.57 -23.00 -19.95
N MET A 366 -6.56 -23.09 -18.64
CA MET A 366 -5.50 -22.52 -17.83
C MET A 366 -4.40 -23.50 -17.45
N GLU A 367 -4.67 -24.81 -17.39
CA GLU A 367 -3.75 -25.80 -16.85
C GLU A 367 -2.36 -25.76 -17.51
N GLU A 368 -2.29 -25.77 -18.84
CA GLU A 368 -1.02 -25.72 -19.57
C GLU A 368 -0.35 -24.33 -19.50
N LEU A 369 -1.14 -23.27 -19.49
CA LEU A 369 -0.64 -21.90 -19.39
C LEU A 369 -0.06 -21.58 -18.00
N ALA A 370 -0.53 -22.27 -16.96
CA ALA A 370 -0.03 -22.10 -15.59
C ALA A 370 1.35 -22.74 -15.37
N LYS A 371 1.72 -23.79 -16.11
CA LYS A 371 2.98 -24.52 -15.89
C LYS A 371 4.22 -23.64 -15.95
N PRO A 372 4.46 -22.82 -16.99
CA PRO A 372 5.62 -21.93 -17.02
C PRO A 372 5.61 -20.91 -15.88
N ALA A 373 4.44 -20.42 -15.48
CA ALA A 373 4.29 -19.47 -14.39
C ALA A 373 4.67 -20.07 -13.03
N ILE A 374 4.36 -21.37 -12.79
CA ILE A 374 4.78 -22.11 -11.60
C ILE A 374 6.31 -22.30 -11.60
N GLU A 375 6.88 -22.71 -12.74
CA GLU A 375 8.32 -22.94 -12.87
C GLU A 375 9.13 -21.65 -12.69
N ALA A 376 8.61 -20.49 -13.10
CA ALA A 376 9.27 -19.20 -12.93
C ALA A 376 9.62 -18.86 -11.47
N ILE A 377 8.74 -19.21 -10.53
CA ILE A 377 9.03 -19.06 -9.08
C ILE A 377 10.05 -20.09 -8.62
N LYS A 378 9.88 -21.37 -9.02
CA LYS A 378 10.73 -22.46 -8.56
C LYS A 378 12.19 -22.32 -9.01
N ASN A 379 12.42 -21.76 -10.20
CA ASN A 379 13.77 -21.54 -10.74
C ASN A 379 14.35 -20.15 -10.39
N GLY A 380 13.57 -19.30 -9.72
CA GLY A 380 13.98 -17.95 -9.29
C GLY A 380 14.03 -16.89 -10.39
N GLU A 381 13.43 -17.14 -11.55
CA GLU A 381 13.27 -16.16 -12.62
C GLU A 381 12.31 -15.06 -12.22
N LEU A 382 11.27 -15.40 -11.46
CA LEU A 382 10.33 -14.48 -10.84
C LEU A 382 10.46 -14.57 -9.31
N LYS A 383 10.45 -13.40 -8.63
CA LYS A 383 10.57 -13.32 -7.16
C LYS A 383 9.53 -12.36 -6.60
N PHE A 384 8.93 -12.72 -5.47
CA PHE A 384 8.10 -11.80 -4.70
C PHE A 384 8.91 -11.18 -3.55
N VAL A 385 8.67 -9.91 -3.32
CA VAL A 385 9.15 -9.21 -2.13
C VAL A 385 7.92 -8.70 -1.35
N PRO A 386 7.66 -9.25 -0.15
CA PRO A 386 8.39 -10.32 0.53
C PRO A 386 8.04 -11.72 -0.02
N GLU A 387 8.99 -12.65 0.11
CA GLU A 387 8.94 -14.05 -0.39
C GLU A 387 7.70 -14.85 0.07
N ARG A 388 7.09 -14.48 1.21
CA ARG A 388 5.89 -15.16 1.72
C ARG A 388 4.72 -15.21 0.72
N PHE A 389 4.68 -14.31 -0.25
CA PHE A 389 3.64 -14.26 -1.29
C PHE A 389 3.84 -15.31 -2.40
N ASP A 390 5.01 -15.94 -2.51
CA ASP A 390 5.23 -17.07 -3.41
C ASP A 390 4.23 -18.19 -3.14
N LYS A 391 3.92 -18.46 -1.86
CA LYS A 391 2.97 -19.50 -1.45
C LYS A 391 1.54 -19.19 -1.91
N ILE A 392 1.15 -17.92 -1.85
CA ILE A 392 -0.19 -17.48 -2.29
C ILE A 392 -0.28 -17.61 -3.81
N TYR A 393 0.73 -17.15 -4.52
CA TYR A 393 0.82 -17.22 -5.98
C TYR A 393 0.78 -18.69 -6.47
N LEU A 394 1.59 -19.57 -5.89
CA LEU A 394 1.62 -20.99 -6.24
C LEU A 394 0.30 -21.69 -5.92
N HIS A 395 -0.31 -21.41 -4.76
CA HIS A 395 -1.61 -21.99 -4.39
C HIS A 395 -2.70 -21.71 -5.44
N TRP A 396 -2.76 -20.48 -5.95
CA TRP A 396 -3.72 -20.13 -7.00
C TRP A 396 -3.43 -20.83 -8.32
N LEU A 397 -2.17 -20.94 -8.71
CA LEU A 397 -1.79 -21.59 -9.98
C LEU A 397 -1.97 -23.11 -9.94
N GLU A 398 -1.66 -23.75 -8.81
CA GLU A 398 -1.82 -25.19 -8.65
C GLU A 398 -3.30 -25.64 -8.60
N ASN A 399 -4.21 -24.72 -8.24
CA ASN A 399 -5.66 -24.96 -8.19
C ASN A 399 -6.44 -24.20 -9.28
N ILE A 400 -5.75 -23.74 -10.32
CA ILE A 400 -6.35 -22.88 -11.33
C ILE A 400 -7.39 -23.62 -12.15
N ARG A 401 -8.53 -22.96 -12.39
CA ARG A 401 -9.62 -23.43 -13.25
C ARG A 401 -9.64 -22.66 -14.55
N ASP A 402 -10.38 -23.19 -15.54
CA ASP A 402 -10.60 -22.49 -16.81
C ASP A 402 -11.23 -21.11 -16.55
N TRP A 403 -10.66 -20.09 -17.16
CA TRP A 403 -11.05 -18.70 -16.96
C TRP A 403 -12.17 -18.30 -17.93
N CYS A 404 -13.34 -17.92 -17.41
CA CYS A 404 -14.42 -17.32 -18.19
C CYS A 404 -14.05 -15.89 -18.59
N ILE A 405 -13.91 -15.64 -19.89
CA ILE A 405 -13.42 -14.36 -20.42
C ILE A 405 -14.50 -13.49 -21.07
N SER A 406 -15.71 -13.99 -21.29
CA SER A 406 -16.81 -13.23 -21.90
C SER A 406 -17.62 -12.49 -20.85
N ARG A 407 -18.03 -11.26 -21.18
CA ARG A 407 -18.88 -10.39 -20.35
C ARG A 407 -20.02 -9.83 -21.20
N GLN A 408 -21.25 -9.87 -20.68
CA GLN A 408 -22.47 -9.41 -21.36
C GLN A 408 -22.68 -7.90 -21.12
N ILE A 409 -21.64 -7.12 -21.41
CA ILE A 409 -21.60 -5.66 -21.30
C ILE A 409 -21.22 -5.04 -22.63
N TRP A 410 -21.39 -3.72 -22.76
CA TRP A 410 -21.08 -3.03 -24.01
C TRP A 410 -19.70 -2.37 -24.01
N TRP A 411 -19.23 -1.97 -22.84
CA TRP A 411 -17.93 -1.31 -22.66
C TRP A 411 -16.80 -2.31 -22.48
N GLY A 412 -15.87 -2.35 -23.41
CA GLY A 412 -14.70 -3.24 -23.41
C GLY A 412 -14.33 -3.72 -24.82
N HIS A 413 -13.33 -4.58 -24.90
CA HIS A 413 -12.90 -5.20 -26.15
C HIS A 413 -13.92 -6.22 -26.62
N ARG A 414 -14.55 -5.97 -27.76
CA ARG A 414 -15.56 -6.88 -28.32
C ARG A 414 -14.91 -8.17 -28.80
N ILE A 415 -15.54 -9.31 -28.48
CA ILE A 415 -15.01 -10.62 -28.86
C ILE A 415 -14.96 -10.75 -30.40
N PRO A 416 -13.78 -11.12 -30.98
CA PRO A 416 -13.58 -11.22 -32.43
C PRO A 416 -14.09 -12.57 -32.96
N ALA A 417 -15.37 -12.84 -32.76
CA ALA A 417 -16.06 -14.05 -33.24
C ALA A 417 -17.31 -13.66 -33.99
N TYR A 418 -17.53 -14.30 -35.12
CA TYR A 418 -18.62 -14.01 -36.09
C TYR A 418 -19.50 -15.24 -36.30
N TYR A 419 -20.81 -15.10 -36.10
CA TYR A 419 -21.80 -16.15 -36.24
C TYR A 419 -22.45 -16.06 -37.59
N CYS A 420 -22.29 -17.11 -38.40
CA CYS A 420 -23.02 -17.23 -39.66
C CYS A 420 -24.53 -17.27 -39.39
N GLN A 421 -25.29 -16.40 -40.03
CA GLN A 421 -26.72 -16.29 -39.77
C GLN A 421 -27.54 -17.44 -40.41
N ASP A 422 -26.95 -18.18 -41.35
CA ASP A 422 -27.67 -19.28 -42.05
C ASP A 422 -27.41 -20.63 -41.36
N CYS A 423 -26.17 -20.96 -40.99
CA CYS A 423 -25.81 -22.27 -40.45
C CYS A 423 -25.33 -22.26 -38.98
N GLY A 424 -25.14 -21.09 -38.36
CA GLY A 424 -24.68 -20.97 -36.99
C GLY A 424 -23.20 -21.23 -36.79
N GLU A 425 -22.41 -21.45 -37.83
CA GLU A 425 -20.96 -21.65 -37.76
C GLU A 425 -20.31 -20.43 -37.13
N VAL A 426 -19.31 -20.67 -36.26
CA VAL A 426 -18.57 -19.62 -35.54
C VAL A 426 -17.19 -19.44 -36.15
N VAL A 427 -16.92 -18.27 -36.69
CA VAL A 427 -15.62 -17.94 -37.27
C VAL A 427 -14.94 -16.91 -36.39
N VAL A 428 -13.75 -17.27 -35.92
CA VAL A 428 -12.89 -16.35 -35.09
C VAL A 428 -11.89 -15.68 -36.03
N ALA A 429 -12.03 -14.38 -36.18
CA ALA A 429 -11.24 -13.57 -37.11
C ALA A 429 -11.21 -12.09 -36.63
N SER A 430 -10.24 -11.31 -37.09
CA SER A 430 -10.15 -9.86 -36.86
C SER A 430 -11.33 -9.10 -37.47
N GLU A 431 -11.73 -9.49 -38.62
CA GLU A 431 -12.83 -8.89 -39.38
C GLU A 431 -13.86 -9.95 -39.77
N ALA A 432 -15.08 -9.51 -40.10
CA ALA A 432 -16.11 -10.40 -40.59
C ALA A 432 -15.65 -11.12 -41.89
N PRO A 433 -15.71 -12.47 -41.94
CA PRO A 433 -15.29 -13.17 -43.14
C PRO A 433 -16.19 -12.84 -44.32
N GLU A 434 -15.63 -12.80 -45.51
CA GLU A 434 -16.41 -12.53 -46.73
C GLU A 434 -17.47 -13.64 -46.97
N LYS A 435 -17.13 -14.87 -46.66
CA LYS A 435 -18.02 -16.06 -46.85
C LYS A 435 -17.80 -17.06 -45.69
N CYS A 436 -18.92 -17.67 -45.30
CA CYS A 436 -18.88 -18.77 -44.34
C CYS A 436 -18.13 -19.98 -44.91
N PRO A 437 -17.13 -20.52 -44.23
CA PRO A 437 -16.37 -21.67 -44.71
C PRO A 437 -17.21 -22.94 -44.80
N HIS A 438 -18.35 -23.00 -44.07
CA HIS A 438 -19.24 -24.17 -44.07
C HIS A 438 -20.36 -24.11 -45.12
N CYS A 439 -21.07 -22.98 -45.26
CA CYS A 439 -22.25 -22.88 -46.11
C CYS A 439 -22.14 -21.80 -47.20
N GLY A 440 -21.09 -21.01 -47.26
CA GLY A 440 -20.89 -19.95 -48.24
C GLY A 440 -21.71 -18.66 -48.01
N CYS A 441 -22.50 -18.55 -46.95
CA CYS A 441 -23.25 -17.36 -46.58
C CYS A 441 -22.32 -16.16 -46.36
N THR A 442 -22.83 -14.94 -46.65
CA THR A 442 -22.10 -13.69 -46.48
C THR A 442 -22.61 -12.86 -45.29
N HIS A 443 -23.66 -13.35 -44.60
CA HIS A 443 -24.27 -12.65 -43.48
C HIS A 443 -23.74 -13.16 -42.15
N PHE A 444 -23.00 -12.30 -41.41
CA PHE A 444 -22.46 -12.61 -40.12
C PHE A 444 -22.93 -11.59 -39.06
N LYS A 445 -23.08 -12.09 -37.84
CA LYS A 445 -23.27 -11.26 -36.66
C LYS A 445 -22.06 -11.44 -35.75
N GLN A 446 -21.37 -10.35 -35.42
CA GLN A 446 -20.30 -10.40 -34.44
C GLN A 446 -20.87 -10.69 -33.06
N ASP A 447 -20.13 -11.41 -32.24
CA ASP A 447 -20.43 -11.64 -30.82
C ASP A 447 -20.74 -10.30 -30.11
N GLU A 448 -21.79 -10.29 -29.31
CA GLU A 448 -22.22 -9.08 -28.60
C GLU A 448 -21.44 -8.86 -27.30
N ASP A 449 -20.83 -9.92 -26.78
CA ASP A 449 -20.07 -9.91 -25.55
C ASP A 449 -18.72 -9.20 -25.72
N THR A 450 -18.21 -8.67 -24.62
CA THR A 450 -16.86 -8.11 -24.52
C THR A 450 -15.97 -9.03 -23.68
N LEU A 451 -14.67 -8.82 -23.78
CA LEU A 451 -13.70 -9.54 -22.96
C LEU A 451 -13.64 -8.97 -21.54
N ASP A 452 -13.35 -9.84 -20.59
CA ASP A 452 -12.98 -9.47 -19.22
C ASP A 452 -11.86 -8.42 -19.23
N THR A 453 -11.97 -7.38 -18.40
CA THR A 453 -10.96 -6.32 -18.29
C THR A 453 -9.57 -6.87 -18.02
N TRP A 454 -9.47 -7.97 -17.27
CA TRP A 454 -8.21 -8.61 -16.94
C TRP A 454 -7.54 -9.28 -18.15
N PHE A 455 -8.25 -9.50 -19.24
CA PHE A 455 -7.69 -10.05 -20.48
C PHE A 455 -6.75 -9.05 -21.16
N SER A 456 -7.14 -7.78 -21.23
CA SER A 456 -6.29 -6.71 -21.75
C SER A 456 -5.21 -6.30 -20.74
N SER A 457 -5.58 -6.17 -19.45
CA SER A 457 -4.64 -5.79 -18.39
C SER A 457 -3.49 -6.80 -18.23
N ALA A 458 -3.71 -8.09 -18.57
CA ALA A 458 -2.68 -9.13 -18.56
C ALA A 458 -1.57 -8.91 -19.59
N LEU A 459 -1.79 -8.08 -20.60
CA LEU A 459 -0.85 -7.81 -21.70
C LEU A 459 0.00 -6.55 -21.40
N TRP A 460 -0.31 -5.81 -20.34
CA TRP A 460 0.21 -4.49 -20.05
C TRP A 460 1.73 -4.36 -20.13
N PRO A 461 2.56 -5.29 -19.61
CA PRO A 461 4.02 -5.17 -19.64
C PRO A 461 4.62 -5.16 -21.05
N PHE A 462 3.96 -5.73 -22.04
CA PHE A 462 4.48 -5.83 -23.41
C PHE A 462 3.62 -5.11 -24.45
N SER A 463 2.30 -5.03 -24.26
CA SER A 463 1.44 -4.25 -25.17
C SER A 463 1.75 -2.76 -25.13
N THR A 464 2.12 -2.22 -23.96
CA THR A 464 2.53 -0.82 -23.80
C THR A 464 3.82 -0.47 -24.54
N LEU A 465 4.66 -1.46 -24.82
CA LEU A 465 5.92 -1.34 -25.54
C LEU A 465 5.80 -1.67 -27.04
N GLY A 466 4.57 -1.86 -27.54
CA GLY A 466 4.27 -2.00 -28.97
C GLY A 466 4.06 -3.42 -29.47
N TRP A 467 4.11 -4.46 -28.61
CA TRP A 467 3.69 -5.80 -29.03
C TRP A 467 2.24 -5.76 -29.57
N PRO A 468 1.91 -6.44 -30.72
CA PRO A 468 2.61 -7.55 -31.34
C PRO A 468 3.69 -7.20 -32.36
N HIS A 469 4.02 -5.93 -32.53
CA HIS A 469 5.10 -5.51 -33.41
C HIS A 469 6.48 -5.66 -32.75
N GLU A 470 7.49 -5.90 -33.58
CA GLU A 470 8.90 -5.88 -33.16
C GLU A 470 9.37 -4.43 -33.09
N THR A 471 9.23 -3.79 -31.92
CA THR A 471 9.66 -2.41 -31.71
C THR A 471 11.00 -2.37 -30.98
N GLU A 472 11.76 -1.28 -31.16
CA GLU A 472 13.02 -1.05 -30.43
C GLU A 472 12.76 -0.93 -28.93
N ASP A 473 11.64 -0.34 -28.53
CA ASP A 473 11.20 -0.24 -27.13
C ASP A 473 10.96 -1.62 -26.52
N LEU A 474 10.27 -2.50 -27.22
CA LEU A 474 10.01 -3.87 -26.75
C LEU A 474 11.32 -4.66 -26.60
N ASP A 475 12.23 -4.55 -27.56
CA ASP A 475 13.53 -5.25 -27.51
C ASP A 475 14.43 -4.77 -26.38
N TYR A 476 14.34 -3.48 -26.03
CA TYR A 476 15.25 -2.86 -25.05
C TYR A 476 14.68 -2.82 -23.63
N PHE A 477 13.38 -2.47 -23.46
CA PHE A 477 12.76 -2.26 -22.16
C PHE A 477 12.00 -3.46 -21.60
N TYR A 478 11.78 -4.51 -22.40
CA TYR A 478 11.12 -5.74 -21.97
C TYR A 478 12.10 -6.92 -21.86
N PRO A 479 12.02 -7.78 -20.83
CA PRO A 479 11.10 -7.75 -19.69
C PRO A 479 11.28 -6.53 -18.78
N THR A 480 10.19 -6.09 -18.11
CA THR A 480 10.29 -5.02 -17.12
C THR A 480 11.02 -5.51 -15.85
N ASN A 481 11.52 -4.61 -15.02
CA ASN A 481 12.36 -4.99 -13.89
C ASN A 481 11.55 -5.29 -12.63
N VAL A 482 10.63 -4.41 -12.29
CA VAL A 482 9.84 -4.51 -11.06
C VAL A 482 8.39 -4.20 -11.37
N LEU A 483 7.50 -5.06 -10.87
CA LEU A 483 6.07 -4.76 -10.76
C LEU A 483 5.78 -4.40 -9.31
N VAL A 484 5.19 -3.23 -9.06
CA VAL A 484 4.71 -2.85 -7.72
C VAL A 484 3.19 -2.98 -7.72
N THR A 485 2.63 -3.66 -6.71
CA THR A 485 1.18 -3.86 -6.64
C THR A 485 0.73 -4.28 -5.23
N GLY A 486 -0.56 -4.12 -4.93
CA GLY A 486 -1.18 -4.66 -3.72
C GLY A 486 -1.29 -6.19 -3.74
N TYR A 487 -1.27 -6.81 -2.57
CA TYR A 487 -1.41 -8.26 -2.44
C TYR A 487 -2.79 -8.78 -2.90
N ASP A 488 -3.79 -7.94 -2.90
CA ASP A 488 -5.19 -8.29 -3.22
C ASP A 488 -5.41 -8.59 -4.72
N ILE A 489 -4.50 -8.15 -5.60
CA ILE A 489 -4.60 -8.40 -7.04
C ILE A 489 -3.54 -9.36 -7.60
N ILE A 490 -2.87 -10.14 -6.74
CA ILE A 490 -1.92 -11.19 -7.20
C ILE A 490 -2.61 -12.16 -8.14
N PHE A 491 -3.77 -12.68 -7.76
CA PHE A 491 -4.54 -13.61 -8.58
C PHE A 491 -5.12 -12.95 -9.84
N PHE A 492 -5.69 -11.76 -9.69
CA PHE A 492 -6.38 -11.08 -10.79
C PHE A 492 -5.42 -10.63 -11.88
N TRP A 493 -4.27 -10.10 -11.50
CA TRP A 493 -3.39 -9.39 -12.41
C TRP A 493 -2.01 -10.02 -12.56
N VAL A 494 -1.30 -10.26 -11.46
CA VAL A 494 0.09 -10.75 -11.52
C VAL A 494 0.16 -12.11 -12.23
N ILE A 495 -0.65 -13.09 -11.81
CA ILE A 495 -0.70 -14.42 -12.41
C ILE A 495 -1.01 -14.32 -13.91
N ARG A 496 -1.98 -13.48 -14.27
CA ARG A 496 -2.43 -13.32 -15.67
C ARG A 496 -1.36 -12.68 -16.54
N MET A 497 -0.63 -11.69 -16.03
CA MET A 497 0.52 -11.13 -16.75
C MET A 497 1.62 -12.16 -16.98
N VAL A 498 1.93 -12.98 -15.97
CA VAL A 498 3.02 -13.96 -16.06
C VAL A 498 2.71 -15.02 -17.10
N PHE A 499 1.55 -15.67 -17.07
CA PHE A 499 1.25 -16.67 -18.07
C PHE A 499 1.09 -16.07 -19.48
N SER A 500 0.56 -14.84 -19.59
CA SER A 500 0.46 -14.14 -20.88
C SER A 500 1.84 -13.80 -21.44
N GLY A 501 2.77 -13.34 -20.59
CA GLY A 501 4.15 -13.11 -20.97
C GLY A 501 4.79 -14.35 -21.60
N TYR A 502 4.71 -15.49 -20.92
CA TYR A 502 5.24 -16.75 -21.46
C TYR A 502 4.52 -17.21 -22.72
N ALA A 503 3.19 -17.12 -22.77
CA ALA A 503 2.41 -17.58 -23.91
C ALA A 503 2.67 -16.81 -25.21
N HIS A 504 3.05 -15.52 -25.10
CA HIS A 504 3.14 -14.60 -26.26
C HIS A 504 4.54 -14.10 -26.55
N THR A 505 5.41 -13.96 -25.53
CA THR A 505 6.80 -13.49 -25.68
C THR A 505 7.83 -14.56 -25.35
N GLY A 506 7.44 -15.67 -24.72
CA GLY A 506 8.34 -16.72 -24.25
C GLY A 506 9.17 -16.36 -23.01
N LYS A 507 8.89 -15.25 -22.35
CA LYS A 507 9.65 -14.75 -21.20
C LYS A 507 8.71 -14.34 -20.06
N ALA A 508 9.21 -14.37 -18.82
CA ALA A 508 8.54 -13.70 -17.70
C ALA A 508 8.41 -12.18 -18.00
N PRO A 509 7.27 -11.55 -17.70
CA PRO A 509 7.06 -10.13 -18.01
C PRO A 509 7.84 -9.19 -17.12
N PHE A 510 8.28 -9.64 -15.95
CA PHE A 510 9.08 -8.91 -14.95
C PHE A 510 9.85 -9.89 -14.07
N ASN A 511 10.93 -9.41 -13.43
CA ASN A 511 11.77 -10.24 -12.58
C ASN A 511 11.34 -10.22 -11.10
N THR A 512 10.82 -9.09 -10.63
CA THR A 512 10.46 -8.89 -9.23
C THR A 512 9.05 -8.35 -9.11
N VAL A 513 8.29 -8.90 -8.18
CA VAL A 513 6.98 -8.38 -7.75
C VAL A 513 7.12 -7.83 -6.34
N LEU A 514 7.14 -6.52 -6.22
CA LEU A 514 7.16 -5.83 -4.94
C LEU A 514 5.73 -5.63 -4.46
N ILE A 515 5.37 -6.31 -3.39
CA ILE A 515 4.02 -6.28 -2.83
C ILE A 515 3.93 -5.23 -1.72
N HIS A 516 2.93 -4.38 -1.79
CA HIS A 516 2.54 -3.50 -0.69
C HIS A 516 1.22 -3.96 -0.04
N GLY A 517 1.01 -3.51 1.19
CA GLY A 517 -0.26 -3.71 1.90
C GLY A 517 -1.29 -2.64 1.58
N LEU A 518 -2.43 -2.71 2.25
CA LEU A 518 -3.51 -1.74 2.11
C LEU A 518 -3.31 -0.56 3.06
N VAL A 519 -3.72 0.63 2.61
CA VAL A 519 -3.81 1.80 3.48
C VAL A 519 -5.18 1.78 4.17
N ARG A 520 -5.14 1.72 5.50
CA ARG A 520 -6.33 1.67 6.37
C ARG A 520 -6.51 2.98 7.11
N ASP A 521 -7.73 3.25 7.58
CA ASP A 521 -7.99 4.40 8.44
C ASP A 521 -7.30 4.25 9.82
N SER A 522 -7.37 5.27 10.65
CA SER A 522 -6.76 5.30 12.00
C SER A 522 -7.27 4.18 12.92
N GLN A 523 -8.46 3.63 12.65
CA GLN A 523 -9.05 2.52 13.40
C GLN A 523 -8.68 1.14 12.81
N GLY A 524 -7.94 1.11 11.69
CA GLY A 524 -7.52 -0.12 11.02
C GLY A 524 -8.56 -0.70 10.07
N ARG A 525 -9.63 0.03 9.74
CA ARG A 525 -10.66 -0.41 8.78
C ARG A 525 -10.22 -0.09 7.35
N LYS A 526 -10.62 -0.93 6.41
CA LYS A 526 -10.43 -0.67 4.97
C LYS A 526 -11.14 0.65 4.61
N MET A 527 -10.44 1.53 3.91
CA MET A 527 -11.05 2.77 3.42
C MET A 527 -12.00 2.45 2.27
N SER A 528 -13.23 2.96 2.34
CA SER A 528 -14.23 2.82 1.28
C SER A 528 -15.14 4.02 1.21
N LYS A 529 -15.73 4.26 0.02
CA LYS A 529 -16.71 5.34 -0.17
C LYS A 529 -17.99 5.10 0.64
N SER A 530 -18.38 3.83 0.80
CA SER A 530 -19.59 3.44 1.56
C SER A 530 -19.46 3.72 3.05
N LEU A 531 -18.25 3.59 3.62
CA LEU A 531 -17.98 3.90 5.03
C LEU A 531 -17.70 5.39 5.28
N GLY A 532 -17.54 6.19 4.22
CA GLY A 532 -17.22 7.63 4.33
C GLY A 532 -15.87 7.92 5.00
N ASN A 533 -14.98 6.92 5.11
CA ASN A 533 -13.66 7.03 5.72
C ASN A 533 -12.52 7.16 4.69
N GLY A 534 -12.85 7.31 3.41
CA GLY A 534 -11.88 7.54 2.35
C GLY A 534 -11.25 8.92 2.46
N ILE A 535 -9.94 8.99 2.33
CA ILE A 535 -9.17 10.25 2.32
C ILE A 535 -8.69 10.50 0.89
N ASP A 536 -9.00 11.69 0.35
CA ASP A 536 -8.49 12.13 -0.95
C ASP A 536 -7.02 12.57 -0.79
N PRO A 537 -6.07 11.97 -1.53
CA PRO A 537 -4.67 12.40 -1.48
C PRO A 537 -4.47 13.89 -1.78
N LEU A 538 -5.30 14.48 -2.65
CA LEU A 538 -5.20 15.90 -2.98
C LEU A 538 -5.53 16.82 -1.81
N ASP A 539 -6.46 16.44 -0.95
CA ASP A 539 -6.80 17.24 0.24
C ASP A 539 -5.59 17.31 1.20
N ILE A 540 -4.85 16.22 1.30
CA ILE A 540 -3.61 16.15 2.11
C ILE A 540 -2.50 16.96 1.44
N ILE A 541 -2.33 16.86 0.13
CA ILE A 541 -1.33 17.63 -0.62
C ILE A 541 -1.63 19.13 -0.51
N ASP A 542 -2.89 19.52 -0.64
CA ASP A 542 -3.27 20.93 -0.52
C ASP A 542 -2.99 21.51 0.87
N GLN A 543 -3.09 20.68 1.91
CA GLN A 543 -2.87 21.10 3.29
C GLN A 543 -1.39 21.05 3.71
N TYR A 544 -0.63 20.05 3.27
CA TYR A 544 0.70 19.74 3.79
C TYR A 544 1.82 19.68 2.74
N GLY A 545 1.48 19.63 1.44
CA GLY A 545 2.39 19.40 0.34
C GLY A 545 2.56 17.93 -0.04
N ALA A 546 3.00 17.68 -1.28
CA ALA A 546 3.20 16.34 -1.81
C ALA A 546 4.33 15.59 -1.10
N ASP A 547 5.43 16.26 -0.79
CA ASP A 547 6.57 15.66 -0.08
C ASP A 547 6.17 15.10 1.30
N ALA A 548 5.33 15.82 2.04
CA ALA A 548 4.85 15.37 3.35
C ALA A 548 3.97 14.11 3.24
N LEU A 549 3.10 14.03 2.24
CA LEU A 549 2.29 12.83 1.97
C LEU A 549 3.18 11.64 1.60
N ARG A 550 4.10 11.81 0.64
CA ARG A 550 4.99 10.76 0.14
C ARG A 550 5.84 10.15 1.25
N MET A 551 6.48 11.00 2.06
CA MET A 551 7.25 10.55 3.22
C MET A 551 6.40 9.78 4.23
N THR A 552 5.19 10.26 4.52
CA THR A 552 4.27 9.63 5.48
C THR A 552 3.87 8.23 5.04
N LEU A 553 3.59 8.04 3.75
CA LEU A 553 3.19 6.75 3.20
C LEU A 553 4.31 5.68 3.26
N ILE A 554 5.57 6.11 3.34
CA ILE A 554 6.72 5.19 3.40
C ILE A 554 7.25 5.04 4.83
N THR A 555 7.07 6.04 5.70
CA THR A 555 7.56 5.98 7.08
C THR A 555 6.97 4.80 7.84
N GLY A 556 7.86 3.87 8.26
CA GLY A 556 7.48 2.67 9.00
C GLY A 556 6.70 1.63 8.17
N ASN A 557 6.66 1.80 6.84
CA ASN A 557 6.06 0.82 5.94
C ASN A 557 7.05 -0.31 5.63
N ALA A 558 6.59 -1.54 5.77
CA ALA A 558 7.33 -2.73 5.38
C ALA A 558 6.60 -3.44 4.23
N PRO A 559 7.32 -4.04 3.26
CA PRO A 559 6.71 -4.72 2.13
C PRO A 559 5.63 -5.74 2.54
N GLY A 560 4.48 -5.69 1.89
CA GLY A 560 3.35 -6.59 2.09
C GLY A 560 2.55 -6.40 3.37
N ASN A 561 2.83 -5.40 4.18
CA ASN A 561 2.09 -5.11 5.41
C ASN A 561 1.12 -3.94 5.22
N ASP A 562 -0.07 -4.08 5.81
CA ASP A 562 -1.02 -2.97 5.87
C ASP A 562 -0.49 -1.83 6.74
N MET A 563 -0.81 -0.61 6.37
CA MET A 563 -0.49 0.57 7.15
C MET A 563 -1.73 1.34 7.58
N ARG A 564 -1.66 1.98 8.75
CA ARG A 564 -2.69 2.91 9.21
C ARG A 564 -2.28 4.34 8.90
N PHE A 565 -3.20 5.10 8.34
CA PHE A 565 -2.98 6.50 8.03
C PHE A 565 -3.43 7.41 9.18
N TYR A 566 -2.55 8.35 9.56
CA TYR A 566 -2.80 9.33 10.62
C TYR A 566 -2.35 10.72 10.16
N ASN A 567 -3.18 11.73 10.36
CA ASN A 567 -2.84 13.12 9.99
C ASN A 567 -1.64 13.65 10.79
N GLU A 568 -1.48 13.24 12.04
CA GLU A 568 -0.34 13.62 12.90
C GLU A 568 1.01 13.18 12.31
N ARG A 569 1.05 12.07 11.58
CA ARG A 569 2.25 11.63 10.85
C ARG A 569 2.57 12.53 9.66
N VAL A 570 1.54 13.06 8.98
CA VAL A 570 1.73 14.01 7.88
C VAL A 570 2.30 15.33 8.42
N GLU A 571 1.81 15.78 9.58
CA GLU A 571 2.37 16.95 10.26
C GLU A 571 3.84 16.75 10.65
N ALA A 572 4.19 15.58 11.15
CA ALA A 572 5.59 15.24 11.46
C ALA A 572 6.48 15.27 10.20
N SER A 573 6.00 14.72 9.08
CA SER A 573 6.71 14.76 7.80
C SER A 573 6.88 16.19 7.26
N ARG A 574 5.85 17.04 7.36
CA ARG A 574 5.96 18.47 7.04
C ARG A 574 6.98 19.19 7.94
N ASN A 575 6.98 18.87 9.22
CA ASN A 575 7.95 19.47 10.17
C ASN A 575 9.37 19.05 9.84
N PHE A 576 9.58 17.82 9.37
CA PHE A 576 10.88 17.37 8.88
C PHE A 576 11.31 18.16 7.64
N ALA A 577 10.43 18.35 6.65
CA ALA A 577 10.73 19.20 5.48
C ALA A 577 11.15 20.62 5.92
N ASN A 578 10.44 21.21 6.87
CA ASN A 578 10.77 22.53 7.43
C ASN A 578 12.12 22.53 8.16
N LYS A 579 12.49 21.45 8.87
CA LYS A 579 13.79 21.34 9.52
C LYS A 579 14.92 21.30 8.48
N VAL A 580 14.77 20.48 7.43
CA VAL A 580 15.73 20.43 6.32
C VAL A 580 15.87 21.82 5.65
N TRP A 581 14.75 22.47 5.39
CA TRP A 581 14.72 23.83 4.82
C TRP A 581 15.48 24.85 5.66
N ASN A 582 15.21 24.89 6.96
CA ASN A 582 15.84 25.85 7.85
C ASN A 582 17.35 25.57 8.03
N ALA A 583 17.74 24.30 8.12
CA ALA A 583 19.15 23.91 8.15
C ALA A 583 19.88 24.36 6.86
N SER A 584 19.27 24.08 5.70
CA SER A 584 19.81 24.48 4.40
C SER A 584 19.90 26.01 4.25
N ARG A 585 18.89 26.73 4.74
CA ARG A 585 18.91 28.20 4.74
C ARG A 585 20.05 28.74 5.57
N TYR A 586 20.29 28.19 6.76
CA TYR A 586 21.42 28.56 7.61
C TYR A 586 22.77 28.36 6.88
N ILE A 587 22.92 27.20 6.23
CA ILE A 587 24.15 26.86 5.49
C ILE A 587 24.37 27.82 4.32
N LEU A 588 23.36 28.04 3.49
CA LEU A 588 23.44 28.95 2.33
C LEU A 588 23.77 30.38 2.74
N MET A 589 23.19 30.87 3.83
CA MET A 589 23.51 32.21 4.37
C MET A 589 24.98 32.34 4.80
N ASN A 590 25.56 31.29 5.38
CA ASN A 590 26.97 31.30 5.81
C ASN A 590 27.95 31.10 4.64
N MET A 591 27.47 30.59 3.50
CA MET A 591 28.24 30.42 2.27
C MET A 591 28.22 31.66 1.37
N GLU A 592 27.23 32.56 1.54
CA GLU A 592 27.03 33.71 0.67
C GLU A 592 28.29 34.58 0.56
N GLY A 593 28.73 34.81 -0.68
CA GLY A 593 29.91 35.65 -0.96
C GLY A 593 31.26 35.02 -0.61
N LYS A 594 31.30 33.74 -0.22
CA LYS A 594 32.55 33.03 0.08
C LYS A 594 32.94 32.08 -1.06
N GLU A 595 34.20 31.98 -1.36
CA GLU A 595 34.77 30.95 -2.22
C GLU A 595 35.08 29.73 -1.35
N ILE A 596 34.40 28.61 -1.61
CA ILE A 596 34.51 27.38 -0.85
C ILE A 596 35.26 26.36 -1.69
N THR A 597 36.43 25.95 -1.19
CA THR A 597 37.31 24.99 -1.89
C THR A 597 37.46 23.71 -1.09
N GLU A 598 37.76 22.59 -1.76
CA GLU A 598 38.03 21.34 -1.13
C GLU A 598 39.24 21.48 -0.18
N PRO A 599 39.08 21.20 1.14
CA PRO A 599 40.15 21.33 2.10
C PRO A 599 41.19 20.21 1.95
N GLN A 600 42.44 20.48 2.41
CA GLN A 600 43.39 19.40 2.61
C GLN A 600 42.96 18.52 3.78
N ALA A 601 43.35 17.25 3.78
CA ALA A 601 43.00 16.31 4.86
C ALA A 601 43.38 16.78 6.26
N GLU A 602 44.48 17.51 6.42
CA GLU A 602 44.93 18.09 7.67
C GLU A 602 44.11 19.28 8.17
N ASP A 603 43.35 19.92 7.27
CA ASP A 603 42.50 21.07 7.64
C ASP A 603 41.13 20.63 8.17
N LEU A 604 40.75 19.33 7.96
CA LEU A 604 39.51 18.72 8.49
C LEU A 604 39.65 18.43 9.98
N GLY A 605 38.82 19.06 10.80
CA GLY A 605 38.72 18.77 12.22
C GLY A 605 38.04 17.42 12.52
N PRO A 606 38.08 16.96 13.81
CA PRO A 606 37.44 15.70 14.21
C PRO A 606 35.94 15.65 13.88
N ALA A 607 35.22 16.75 14.06
CA ALA A 607 33.80 16.84 13.73
C ALA A 607 33.52 16.70 12.24
N ASP A 608 34.39 17.32 11.39
CA ASP A 608 34.28 17.24 9.95
C ASP A 608 34.50 15.80 9.46
N ARG A 609 35.56 15.16 9.95
CA ARG A 609 35.88 13.76 9.64
C ARG A 609 34.76 12.81 10.06
N TRP A 610 34.26 13.01 11.27
CA TRP A 610 33.15 12.22 11.80
C TRP A 610 31.90 12.30 10.91
N ILE A 611 31.43 13.50 10.57
CA ILE A 611 30.19 13.63 9.81
C ILE A 611 30.35 13.14 8.36
N LEU A 612 31.54 13.29 7.77
CA LEU A 612 31.86 12.72 6.45
C LEU A 612 31.82 11.20 6.49
N SER A 613 32.37 10.56 7.54
CA SER A 613 32.33 9.12 7.75
C SER A 613 30.90 8.63 8.01
N ALA A 614 30.16 9.29 8.87
CA ALA A 614 28.75 8.97 9.16
C ALA A 614 27.87 9.08 7.90
N CYS A 615 28.02 10.16 7.11
CA CYS A 615 27.33 10.33 5.85
C CYS A 615 27.65 9.20 4.85
N ASN A 616 28.93 8.87 4.72
CA ASN A 616 29.42 7.81 3.84
C ASN A 616 28.83 6.44 4.22
N ASN A 617 28.72 6.14 5.51
CA ASN A 617 28.08 4.92 6.01
C ASN A 617 26.58 4.91 5.73
N VAL A 618 25.89 6.03 5.89
CA VAL A 618 24.47 6.16 5.55
C VAL A 618 24.23 5.97 4.04
N VAL A 619 25.11 6.50 3.18
CA VAL A 619 25.04 6.25 1.71
C VAL A 619 25.06 4.76 1.42
N LYS A 620 25.96 4.01 2.07
CA LYS A 620 26.03 2.54 1.93
C LYS A 620 24.75 1.86 2.41
N ASP A 621 24.35 2.14 3.65
CA ASP A 621 23.17 1.54 4.28
C ASP A 621 21.89 1.79 3.49
N VAL A 622 21.69 3.02 3.02
CA VAL A 622 20.51 3.43 2.23
C VAL A 622 20.51 2.70 0.88
N THR A 623 21.65 2.66 0.20
CA THR A 623 21.78 1.99 -1.09
C THR A 623 21.48 0.50 -0.97
N GLU A 624 22.04 -0.18 0.03
CA GLU A 624 21.79 -1.61 0.27
C GLU A 624 20.31 -1.90 0.59
N ASN A 625 19.64 -1.02 1.36
CA ASN A 625 18.22 -1.19 1.68
C ASN A 625 17.31 -0.93 0.47
N LEU A 626 17.61 0.08 -0.35
CA LEU A 626 16.88 0.34 -1.59
C LEU A 626 17.01 -0.82 -2.58
N ASP A 627 18.20 -1.41 -2.70
CA ASP A 627 18.42 -2.58 -3.57
C ASP A 627 17.70 -3.86 -3.06
N LYS A 628 17.36 -3.91 -1.76
CA LYS A 628 16.53 -4.96 -1.14
C LYS A 628 15.03 -4.59 -1.11
N PHE A 629 14.64 -3.46 -1.67
CA PHE A 629 13.27 -2.93 -1.63
C PHE A 629 12.75 -2.59 -0.22
N GLU A 630 13.64 -2.40 0.75
CA GLU A 630 13.32 -1.98 2.12
C GLU A 630 13.21 -0.44 2.22
N LEU A 631 12.25 0.13 1.47
CA LEU A 631 12.12 1.58 1.30
C LEU A 631 11.92 2.33 2.62
N GLY A 632 11.14 1.75 3.55
CA GLY A 632 10.89 2.34 4.87
C GLY A 632 12.12 2.35 5.77
N ILE A 633 12.96 1.30 5.70
CA ILE A 633 14.22 1.23 6.46
C ILE A 633 15.22 2.25 5.90
N ALA A 634 15.35 2.32 4.58
CA ALA A 634 16.20 3.31 3.94
C ALA A 634 15.81 4.74 4.35
N LEU A 635 14.52 5.06 4.34
CA LEU A 635 14.01 6.37 4.78
C LEU A 635 14.33 6.65 6.26
N SER A 636 14.20 5.66 7.14
CA SER A 636 14.54 5.83 8.56
C SER A 636 16.02 6.21 8.74
N LYS A 637 16.93 5.55 8.01
CA LYS A 637 18.37 5.87 8.03
C LYS A 637 18.66 7.29 7.57
N ILE A 638 17.98 7.75 6.53
CA ILE A 638 18.10 9.13 6.02
C ILE A 638 17.58 10.13 7.06
N TYR A 639 16.43 9.84 7.65
CA TYR A 639 15.80 10.69 8.65
C TYR A 639 16.68 10.86 9.89
N ASP A 640 17.13 9.73 10.47
CA ASP A 640 17.95 9.72 11.68
C ASP A 640 19.27 10.48 11.44
N PHE A 641 19.92 10.26 10.29
CA PHE A 641 21.14 10.97 9.91
C PHE A 641 20.92 12.49 9.79
N ILE A 642 19.89 12.90 9.04
CA ILE A 642 19.64 14.34 8.82
C ILE A 642 19.21 15.02 10.12
N TRP A 643 18.29 14.40 10.87
CA TRP A 643 17.73 15.01 12.07
C TRP A 643 18.72 15.02 13.21
N ASP A 644 19.22 13.84 13.60
CA ASP A 644 20.02 13.69 14.81
C ASP A 644 21.50 14.04 14.58
N GLU A 645 22.13 13.49 13.52
CA GLU A 645 23.58 13.63 13.36
C GLU A 645 23.94 14.98 12.69
N PHE A 646 23.28 15.29 11.57
CA PHE A 646 23.62 16.49 10.81
C PHE A 646 23.06 17.77 11.43
N CYS A 647 21.74 17.84 11.68
CA CYS A 647 21.10 19.07 12.16
C CYS A 647 21.38 19.34 13.65
N ASP A 648 21.24 18.33 14.53
CA ASP A 648 21.33 18.53 15.97
C ASP A 648 22.78 18.59 16.46
N TRP A 649 23.71 17.96 15.73
CA TRP A 649 25.11 17.94 16.13
C TRP A 649 26.04 18.67 15.19
N TYR A 650 26.18 18.23 13.93
CA TYR A 650 27.24 18.78 13.09
C TYR A 650 27.08 20.27 12.78
N ILE A 651 25.86 20.72 12.47
CA ILE A 651 25.60 22.15 12.24
C ILE A 651 26.00 22.98 13.48
N GLU A 652 25.71 22.50 14.68
CA GLU A 652 26.08 23.21 15.91
C GLU A 652 27.60 23.19 16.13
N LEU A 653 28.25 22.05 15.90
CA LEU A 653 29.70 21.90 16.03
C LEU A 653 30.49 22.80 15.05
N SER A 654 29.98 22.96 13.84
CA SER A 654 30.62 23.78 12.80
C SER A 654 30.58 25.29 13.09
N LYS A 655 29.65 25.74 13.95
CA LYS A 655 29.51 27.18 14.28
C LYS A 655 30.77 27.83 14.83
N TYR A 656 31.51 27.13 15.69
CA TYR A 656 32.74 27.69 16.25
C TYR A 656 33.71 28.04 15.13
N ALA A 657 34.02 27.13 14.23
CA ALA A 657 34.95 27.37 13.13
C ALA A 657 34.44 28.47 12.17
N ILE A 658 33.15 28.52 11.86
CA ILE A 658 32.54 29.50 10.96
C ILE A 658 32.58 30.92 11.56
N TYR A 659 32.31 31.07 12.86
CA TYR A 659 32.26 32.37 13.54
C TYR A 659 33.64 32.91 13.87
N HIS A 660 34.69 32.08 13.90
CA HIS A 660 36.09 32.48 14.14
C HIS A 660 36.93 32.37 12.83
N ALA A 661 36.27 32.58 11.66
CA ALA A 661 36.92 32.48 10.35
C ALA A 661 38.13 33.44 10.22
N ASP A 662 38.11 34.59 10.87
CA ASP A 662 39.23 35.57 10.87
C ASP A 662 40.47 35.00 11.59
N GLU A 663 40.28 34.13 12.59
CA GLU A 663 41.37 33.52 13.35
C GLU A 663 41.94 32.27 12.65
N ASN A 664 41.05 31.47 12.05
CA ASN A 664 41.44 30.25 11.33
C ASN A 664 40.61 30.07 10.06
N PRO A 665 40.98 30.75 8.93
CA PRO A 665 40.27 30.69 7.66
C PRO A 665 40.22 29.27 7.09
N LYS A 666 41.24 28.44 7.30
CA LYS A 666 41.28 27.08 6.79
C LYS A 666 40.25 26.17 7.46
N SER A 667 40.13 26.23 8.77
CA SER A 667 39.10 25.50 9.51
C SER A 667 37.70 25.95 9.15
N ALA A 668 37.47 27.24 8.94
CA ALA A 668 36.20 27.79 8.51
C ALA A 668 35.83 27.30 7.10
N ASN A 669 36.78 27.28 6.16
CA ASN A 669 36.59 26.73 4.83
C ASN A 669 36.30 25.23 4.89
N ALA A 670 37.02 24.46 5.71
CA ALA A 670 36.78 23.03 5.88
C ALA A 670 35.36 22.73 6.40
N ALA A 671 34.91 23.48 7.42
CA ALA A 671 33.56 23.36 7.96
C ALA A 671 32.48 23.71 6.90
N LEU A 672 32.63 24.79 6.16
CA LEU A 672 31.67 25.18 5.09
C LEU A 672 31.66 24.20 3.94
N TRP A 673 32.82 23.71 3.50
CA TRP A 673 32.89 22.67 2.47
C TRP A 673 32.22 21.37 2.91
N THR A 674 32.48 20.94 4.15
CA THR A 674 31.86 19.74 4.71
C THR A 674 30.35 19.90 4.82
N LEU A 675 29.85 21.06 5.29
CA LEU A 675 28.41 21.36 5.28
C LEU A 675 27.80 21.26 3.88
N LYS A 676 28.46 21.84 2.87
CA LYS A 676 28.00 21.79 1.47
C LYS A 676 27.94 20.36 0.97
N LYS A 677 29.04 19.59 1.17
CA LYS A 677 29.12 18.21 0.67
C LYS A 677 28.09 17.31 1.34
N VAL A 678 28.01 17.32 2.67
CA VAL A 678 27.11 16.46 3.44
C VAL A 678 25.65 16.82 3.17
N LEU A 679 25.31 18.11 3.09
CA LEU A 679 23.97 18.55 2.69
C LEU A 679 23.64 18.07 1.27
N GLY A 680 24.56 18.20 0.31
CA GLY A 680 24.36 17.75 -1.06
C GLY A 680 24.07 16.26 -1.12
N ASP A 681 24.88 15.43 -0.46
CA ASP A 681 24.69 13.98 -0.41
C ASP A 681 23.37 13.62 0.31
N ALA A 682 23.04 14.25 1.42
CA ALA A 682 21.79 14.05 2.16
C ALA A 682 20.54 14.39 1.32
N LEU A 683 20.61 15.50 0.55
CA LEU A 683 19.54 15.87 -0.38
C LEU A 683 19.38 14.85 -1.50
N LYS A 684 20.46 14.29 -2.03
CA LYS A 684 20.43 13.22 -3.03
C LYS A 684 19.77 11.95 -2.48
N LEU A 685 20.11 11.54 -1.27
CA LEU A 685 19.49 10.39 -0.61
C LEU A 685 18.00 10.60 -0.32
N LEU A 686 17.61 11.81 0.07
CA LEU A 686 16.22 12.16 0.40
C LEU A 686 15.34 12.40 -0.83
N HIS A 687 15.94 12.77 -1.97
CA HIS A 687 15.21 13.19 -3.18
C HIS A 687 14.15 12.20 -3.68
N PRO A 688 14.39 10.88 -3.71
CA PRO A 688 13.36 9.92 -4.11
C PRO A 688 12.08 9.99 -3.26
N TYR A 689 12.21 10.37 -1.99
CA TYR A 689 11.10 10.45 -1.02
C TYR A 689 10.42 11.82 -1.01
N MET A 690 11.21 12.89 -1.05
CA MET A 690 10.77 14.29 -0.95
C MET A 690 11.34 15.13 -2.11
N PRO A 691 10.87 14.90 -3.35
CA PRO A 691 11.53 15.46 -4.54
C PRO A 691 11.47 16.97 -4.63
N PHE A 692 10.44 17.63 -4.11
CA PHE A 692 10.26 19.07 -4.33
C PHE A 692 11.13 19.91 -3.41
N VAL A 693 11.10 19.66 -2.11
CA VAL A 693 11.92 20.42 -1.14
C VAL A 693 13.41 20.22 -1.40
N THR A 694 13.80 19.00 -1.78
CA THR A 694 15.20 18.68 -2.07
C THR A 694 15.69 19.34 -3.36
N GLU A 695 14.89 19.32 -4.42
CA GLU A 695 15.22 19.99 -5.69
C GLU A 695 15.37 21.50 -5.50
N GLU A 696 14.42 22.15 -4.79
CA GLU A 696 14.49 23.60 -4.57
C GLU A 696 15.73 24.00 -3.80
N ILE A 697 16.07 23.26 -2.73
CA ILE A 697 17.28 23.52 -1.95
C ILE A 697 18.53 23.27 -2.80
N TYR A 698 18.60 22.16 -3.50
CA TYR A 698 19.76 21.77 -4.29
C TYR A 698 20.06 22.76 -5.40
N SER A 699 19.04 23.29 -6.05
CA SER A 699 19.19 24.33 -7.10
C SER A 699 19.87 25.61 -6.61
N LYS A 700 19.83 25.88 -5.28
CA LYS A 700 20.54 27.00 -4.64
C LYS A 700 21.93 26.59 -4.14
N LEU A 701 22.09 25.34 -3.72
CA LEU A 701 23.34 24.80 -3.19
C LEU A 701 24.36 24.53 -4.30
N VAL A 702 23.90 24.03 -5.45
CA VAL A 702 24.71 23.62 -6.62
C VAL A 702 24.08 24.19 -7.89
N PRO A 703 24.12 25.53 -8.07
CA PRO A 703 23.44 26.19 -9.17
C PRO A 703 24.04 25.86 -10.57
N GLU A 704 25.22 25.26 -10.61
CA GLU A 704 25.87 24.75 -11.81
C GLU A 704 25.27 23.45 -12.36
N GLU A 705 24.56 22.68 -11.57
CA GLU A 705 23.84 21.48 -12.01
C GLU A 705 22.41 21.83 -12.44
N GLU A 706 21.93 21.19 -13.48
CA GLU A 706 20.63 21.45 -14.08
C GLU A 706 19.46 21.06 -13.17
N SER A 707 19.57 19.89 -12.53
CA SER A 707 18.57 19.34 -11.63
C SER A 707 19.16 18.27 -10.72
N LEU A 708 18.72 18.21 -9.47
CA LEU A 708 19.06 17.15 -8.54
C LEU A 708 18.67 15.76 -9.06
N MET A 709 17.52 15.67 -9.71
CA MET A 709 17.03 14.42 -10.31
C MET A 709 17.99 13.82 -11.33
N MET A 710 18.73 14.67 -12.03
CA MET A 710 19.70 14.28 -13.06
C MET A 710 21.12 14.11 -12.52
N SER A 711 21.34 14.43 -11.24
CA SER A 711 22.63 14.26 -10.57
C SER A 711 22.91 12.79 -10.28
N SER A 712 24.19 12.45 -10.08
CA SER A 712 24.61 11.10 -9.74
C SER A 712 24.26 10.75 -8.28
N TRP A 713 23.79 9.51 -8.08
CA TRP A 713 23.62 8.94 -6.73
C TRP A 713 24.94 8.92 -5.98
N PRO A 714 24.97 9.29 -4.69
CA PRO A 714 26.21 9.25 -3.92
C PRO A 714 26.71 7.82 -3.75
N VAL A 715 28.03 7.65 -3.74
CA VAL A 715 28.68 6.35 -3.66
C VAL A 715 29.54 6.28 -2.42
N TYR A 716 29.50 5.13 -1.71
CA TYR A 716 30.41 4.87 -0.59
C TYR A 716 31.86 4.86 -1.07
N GLU A 717 32.73 5.62 -0.37
CA GLU A 717 34.14 5.71 -0.64
C GLU A 717 34.94 5.37 0.64
N GLU A 718 35.81 4.36 0.60
CA GLU A 718 36.61 3.91 1.75
C GLU A 718 37.47 5.02 2.37
N LYS A 719 37.91 6.01 1.57
CA LYS A 719 38.72 7.14 2.07
C LYS A 719 38.04 8.00 3.11
N TRP A 720 36.68 7.98 3.18
CA TRP A 720 35.91 8.74 4.15
C TRP A 720 35.58 7.96 5.42
N ASN A 721 35.88 6.66 5.47
CA ASN A 721 35.64 5.83 6.65
C ASN A 721 36.63 6.18 7.77
N ASP A 722 36.13 6.69 8.88
CA ASP A 722 36.94 7.16 10.01
C ASP A 722 36.34 6.71 11.38
N ALA A 723 36.46 5.44 11.65
CA ALA A 723 35.94 4.82 12.87
C ALA A 723 36.52 5.43 14.17
N GLU A 724 37.74 5.98 14.11
CA GLU A 724 38.36 6.61 15.26
C GLU A 724 37.63 7.93 15.63
N ASN A 725 37.38 8.79 14.66
CA ASN A 725 36.62 10.02 14.88
C ASN A 725 35.14 9.75 15.18
N GLU A 726 34.52 8.71 14.59
CA GLU A 726 33.19 8.27 15.00
C GLU A 726 33.11 7.91 16.48
N ASN A 727 34.10 7.16 16.98
CA ASN A 727 34.16 6.79 18.36
C ASN A 727 34.34 8.03 19.29
N ILE A 728 35.24 8.94 18.94
CA ILE A 728 35.48 10.19 19.72
C ILE A 728 34.18 11.02 19.80
N LEU A 729 33.49 11.22 18.66
CA LEU A 729 32.28 12.04 18.63
C LEU A 729 31.09 11.37 19.32
N ASN A 730 31.02 10.05 19.34
CA ASN A 730 29.99 9.33 20.10
C ASN A 730 30.16 9.55 21.60
N HIS A 731 31.40 9.43 22.11
CA HIS A 731 31.70 9.76 23.53
C HIS A 731 31.44 11.23 23.84
N TYR A 732 31.86 12.14 22.95
CA TYR A 732 31.59 13.56 23.09
C TYR A 732 30.07 13.85 23.19
N LYS A 733 29.25 13.24 22.35
CA LYS A 733 27.78 13.39 22.40
C LYS A 733 27.21 12.94 23.74
N GLU A 734 27.66 11.80 24.26
CA GLU A 734 27.23 11.28 25.58
C GLU A 734 27.67 12.21 26.74
N ILE A 735 28.89 12.74 26.69
CA ILE A 735 29.37 13.72 27.67
C ILE A 735 28.47 14.96 27.65
N VAL A 736 28.24 15.57 26.51
CA VAL A 736 27.41 16.77 26.37
C VAL A 736 25.96 16.51 26.80
N ARG A 737 25.38 15.36 26.42
CA ARG A 737 24.03 14.95 26.87
C ARG A 737 23.98 14.80 28.39
N GLY A 738 24.96 14.12 28.98
CA GLY A 738 25.05 13.91 30.42
C GLY A 738 25.10 15.23 31.18
N VAL A 739 25.94 16.15 30.74
CA VAL A 739 26.03 17.48 31.34
C VAL A 739 24.75 18.28 31.21
N ARG A 740 24.10 18.26 30.00
CA ARG A 740 22.80 18.92 29.77
C ARG A 740 21.71 18.37 30.67
N ASN A 741 21.69 17.05 30.90
CA ASN A 741 20.73 16.40 31.79
C ASN A 741 20.91 16.85 33.23
N VAL A 742 22.16 16.83 33.76
CA VAL A 742 22.48 17.36 35.11
C VAL A 742 22.02 18.80 35.25
N ARG A 743 22.33 19.65 34.26
CA ARG A 743 21.92 21.05 34.29
C ARG A 743 20.41 21.22 34.29
N SER A 744 19.70 20.40 33.52
CA SER A 744 18.23 20.39 33.46
C SER A 744 17.60 19.92 34.76
N GLU A 745 18.09 18.83 35.34
CA GLU A 745 17.62 18.28 36.62
C GLU A 745 17.84 19.27 37.79
N MET A 746 18.95 20.00 37.76
CA MET A 746 19.30 21.00 38.78
C MET A 746 18.75 22.39 38.46
N ASN A 747 18.01 22.56 37.33
CA ASN A 747 17.49 23.85 36.88
C ASN A 747 18.55 24.95 36.72
N VAL A 748 19.73 24.57 36.21
CA VAL A 748 20.86 25.50 36.00
C VAL A 748 20.65 26.29 34.71
N PRO A 749 20.58 27.64 34.74
CA PRO A 749 20.40 28.46 33.54
C PRO A 749 21.65 28.40 32.65
N ASN A 750 21.48 28.51 31.31
CA ASN A 750 22.59 28.48 30.35
C ASN A 750 23.62 29.63 30.54
N SER A 751 23.21 30.72 31.12
CA SER A 751 24.08 31.85 31.43
C SER A 751 25.13 31.52 32.54
N ARG A 752 24.82 30.52 33.40
CA ARG A 752 25.75 30.10 34.44
C ARG A 752 26.73 29.07 33.86
N LYS A 753 27.97 29.43 33.77
CA LYS A 753 29.05 28.60 33.23
C LYS A 753 29.68 27.77 34.33
N ALA A 754 29.97 26.50 34.06
CA ALA A 754 30.64 25.59 34.99
C ALA A 754 31.79 24.88 34.30
N THR A 755 32.85 24.56 35.01
CA THR A 755 33.96 23.74 34.51
C THR A 755 33.54 22.30 34.40
N ILE A 756 33.82 21.68 33.26
CA ILE A 756 33.55 20.26 33.00
C ILE A 756 34.88 19.52 33.03
N TYR A 757 35.03 18.59 33.94
CA TYR A 757 36.17 17.67 33.98
C TYR A 757 35.77 16.35 33.40
N VAL A 758 36.55 15.84 32.44
CA VAL A 758 36.38 14.52 31.86
C VAL A 758 37.54 13.64 32.24
N VAL A 759 37.30 12.64 33.05
CA VAL A 759 38.30 11.67 33.45
C VAL A 759 38.22 10.47 32.51
N CYS A 760 39.27 10.26 31.73
CA CYS A 760 39.38 9.24 30.73
C CYS A 760 40.79 8.65 30.71
N GLU A 761 40.90 7.31 30.90
CA GLU A 761 42.20 6.59 30.93
C GLU A 761 42.76 6.31 29.54
N ASP A 762 41.89 6.26 28.51
CA ASP A 762 42.30 6.03 27.10
C ASP A 762 42.94 7.34 26.55
N GLU A 763 44.26 7.29 26.33
CA GLU A 763 45.01 8.45 25.82
C GLU A 763 44.55 8.95 24.45
N LYS A 764 44.09 8.04 23.55
CA LYS A 764 43.65 8.42 22.22
C LYS A 764 42.31 9.16 22.33
N LEU A 765 41.35 8.59 23.05
CA LEU A 765 40.08 9.20 23.31
C LEU A 765 40.24 10.54 24.01
N ALA A 766 41.09 10.60 25.05
CA ALA A 766 41.39 11.84 25.80
C ALA A 766 41.93 12.95 24.88
N LYS A 767 42.87 12.63 23.99
CA LYS A 767 43.43 13.58 23.01
C LYS A 767 42.36 14.06 22.02
N GLY A 768 41.54 13.14 21.51
CA GLY A 768 40.41 13.47 20.58
C GLY A 768 39.39 14.38 21.24
N LEU A 769 38.97 14.09 22.48
CA LEU A 769 38.02 14.90 23.24
C LEU A 769 38.60 16.30 23.57
N ALA A 770 39.89 16.40 23.89
CA ALA A 770 40.54 17.67 24.20
C ALA A 770 40.55 18.65 23.01
N VAL A 771 40.62 18.15 21.75
CA VAL A 771 40.54 18.99 20.54
C VAL A 771 39.15 19.63 20.41
N LEU A 772 38.10 19.00 20.96
CA LEU A 772 36.70 19.48 20.89
C LEU A 772 36.33 20.44 22.02
N LYS A 773 37.32 20.94 22.80
CA LYS A 773 37.13 21.81 23.95
C LYS A 773 36.20 22.98 23.69
N GLU A 774 36.48 23.78 22.66
CA GLU A 774 35.74 25.01 22.39
C GLU A 774 34.27 24.71 22.02
N SER A 775 34.07 23.67 21.22
CA SER A 775 32.73 23.19 20.90
C SER A 775 32.00 22.66 22.15
N ALA A 776 32.71 21.97 23.07
CA ALA A 776 32.14 21.46 24.31
C ALA A 776 31.70 22.61 25.23
N MET A 777 32.55 23.64 25.36
CA MET A 777 32.22 24.83 26.13
C MET A 777 30.94 25.50 25.59
N MET A 778 30.80 25.61 24.28
CA MET A 778 29.62 26.19 23.64
C MET A 778 28.37 25.31 23.84
N MET A 779 28.47 24.03 23.55
CA MET A 779 27.32 23.12 23.53
C MET A 779 26.85 22.70 24.92
N ALA A 780 27.74 22.58 25.89
CA ALA A 780 27.40 22.24 27.26
C ALA A 780 27.25 23.46 28.19
N SER A 781 27.38 24.69 27.67
CA SER A 781 27.37 25.94 28.42
C SER A 781 28.42 25.93 29.53
N ALA A 782 29.66 25.49 29.20
CA ALA A 782 30.75 25.38 30.16
C ALA A 782 31.59 26.64 30.17
N GLY A 783 32.28 26.86 31.32
CA GLY A 783 33.29 27.87 31.51
C GLY A 783 34.67 27.38 31.06
N ASP A 784 34.96 26.12 31.30
CA ASP A 784 36.10 25.37 30.79
C ASP A 784 35.78 23.90 30.56
N PHE A 785 36.61 23.22 29.77
CA PHE A 785 36.47 21.78 29.47
C PHE A 785 37.87 21.14 29.58
N ILE A 786 38.06 20.31 30.61
CA ILE A 786 39.34 19.75 30.96
C ILE A 786 39.28 18.22 30.87
N VAL A 787 40.13 17.65 30.05
CA VAL A 787 40.26 16.19 29.91
C VAL A 787 41.53 15.75 30.63
N GLN A 788 41.43 14.79 31.56
CA GLN A 788 42.53 14.31 32.37
C GLN A 788 42.42 12.83 32.67
N ALA A 789 43.55 12.22 33.08
CA ALA A 789 43.61 10.77 33.28
C ALA A 789 43.00 10.28 34.59
N ASP A 790 42.97 11.15 35.61
CA ASP A 790 42.52 10.79 36.95
C ASP A 790 41.70 11.91 37.61
N LYS A 791 41.20 11.68 38.82
CA LYS A 791 40.35 12.61 39.56
C LYS A 791 41.13 13.73 40.27
N SER A 792 42.41 13.93 40.01
CA SER A 792 43.25 14.93 40.70
C SER A 792 42.71 16.37 40.48
N GLY A 793 42.60 17.14 41.57
CA GLY A 793 42.10 18.51 41.52
C GLY A 793 40.56 18.67 41.37
N ILE A 794 39.80 17.59 41.34
CA ILE A 794 38.34 17.63 41.33
C ILE A 794 37.79 17.52 42.73
N ALA A 795 36.90 18.42 43.13
CA ALA A 795 36.27 18.42 44.44
C ALA A 795 35.45 17.13 44.69
N ASP A 796 35.47 16.62 45.92
CA ASP A 796 34.79 15.36 46.26
C ASP A 796 33.25 15.43 46.12
N ASP A 797 32.68 16.63 46.17
CA ASP A 797 31.24 16.87 46.03
C ASP A 797 30.82 17.25 44.62
N ALA A 798 31.74 17.15 43.66
CA ALA A 798 31.41 17.36 42.25
C ALA A 798 30.35 16.35 41.78
N VAL A 799 29.36 16.84 41.03
CA VAL A 799 28.35 16.00 40.42
C VAL A 799 29.01 15.14 39.35
N SER A 800 28.83 13.82 39.43
CA SER A 800 29.41 12.88 38.48
C SER A 800 28.38 12.31 37.50
N VAL A 801 28.79 12.17 36.26
CA VAL A 801 28.03 11.49 35.20
C VAL A 801 28.95 10.41 34.62
N VAL A 802 28.50 9.17 34.70
CA VAL A 802 29.22 8.04 34.12
C VAL A 802 28.77 7.89 32.66
N VAL A 803 29.74 7.94 31.76
CA VAL A 803 29.53 7.66 30.33
C VAL A 803 30.45 6.49 29.96
N PRO A 804 30.28 5.84 28.79
CA PRO A 804 31.20 4.80 28.35
C PRO A 804 32.65 5.32 28.36
N ASP A 805 33.55 4.54 28.89
CA ASP A 805 35.02 4.78 28.96
C ASP A 805 35.47 6.12 29.59
N ALA A 806 34.55 6.88 30.22
CA ALA A 806 34.88 8.13 30.90
C ALA A 806 33.90 8.45 32.04
N THR A 807 34.36 9.30 32.97
CA THR A 807 33.49 9.90 34.00
C THR A 807 33.61 11.40 33.94
N VAL A 808 32.47 12.05 33.86
CA VAL A 808 32.36 13.51 33.81
C VAL A 808 32.07 14.05 35.21
N TYR A 809 32.81 15.08 35.63
CA TYR A 809 32.59 15.76 36.89
C TYR A 809 32.30 17.23 36.64
N VAL A 810 31.32 17.79 37.35
CA VAL A 810 31.00 19.22 37.34
C VAL A 810 30.93 19.71 38.78
N PRO A 811 31.75 20.70 39.16
CA PRO A 811 31.76 21.21 40.52
C PRO A 811 30.39 21.72 40.94
N LEU A 812 29.91 21.27 42.10
CA LEU A 812 28.54 21.58 42.55
C LEU A 812 28.37 23.09 42.81
N GLU A 813 29.40 23.73 43.35
CA GLU A 813 29.42 25.18 43.65
C GLU A 813 29.32 26.06 42.39
N GLU A 814 29.78 25.57 41.26
CA GLU A 814 29.64 26.26 39.97
C GLU A 814 28.26 26.07 39.36
N LEU A 815 27.56 24.97 39.66
CA LEU A 815 26.20 24.69 39.16
C LEU A 815 25.15 25.46 39.97
N ILE A 816 25.29 25.57 41.28
CA ILE A 816 24.28 26.13 42.19
C ILE A 816 24.82 27.37 42.88
N ASP A 817 24.03 28.44 42.87
CA ASP A 817 24.18 29.53 43.82
C ASP A 817 23.45 29.13 45.11
N PHE A 818 24.18 28.69 46.09
CA PHE A 818 23.62 28.14 47.32
C PHE A 818 22.67 29.13 48.01
N GLU A 819 22.95 30.43 47.99
CA GLU A 819 22.10 31.45 48.61
C GLU A 819 20.82 31.68 47.76
N GLN A 820 20.95 31.79 46.45
CA GLN A 820 19.78 31.94 45.58
C GLN A 820 18.90 30.68 45.56
N GLU A 821 19.49 29.49 45.54
CA GLU A 821 18.76 28.24 45.56
C GLU A 821 18.05 28.03 46.91
N LYS A 822 18.69 28.39 48.00
CA LYS A 822 18.07 28.39 49.33
C LYS A 822 16.91 29.39 49.43
N GLU A 823 17.04 30.57 48.84
CA GLU A 823 15.96 31.53 48.77
C GLU A 823 14.81 31.02 47.90
N ARG A 824 15.12 30.44 46.77
CA ARG A 824 14.13 29.81 45.84
C ARG A 824 13.36 28.68 46.52
N LEU A 825 14.10 27.74 47.12
CA LEU A 825 13.51 26.61 47.84
C LEU A 825 12.69 27.06 49.05
N THR A 826 13.10 28.08 49.74
CA THR A 826 12.35 28.67 50.86
C THR A 826 11.04 29.35 50.39
N LYS A 827 11.08 30.03 49.27
CA LYS A 827 9.88 30.58 48.61
C LYS A 827 8.94 29.45 48.14
N GLU A 828 9.49 28.40 47.59
CA GLU A 828 8.72 27.23 47.12
C GLU A 828 8.12 26.45 48.30
N GLU A 829 8.88 26.25 49.39
CA GLU A 829 8.37 25.70 50.66
C GLU A 829 7.17 26.52 51.17
N THR A 830 7.34 27.84 51.17
CA THR A 830 6.26 28.74 51.59
C THR A 830 5.03 28.64 50.68
N ARG A 831 5.21 28.54 49.38
CA ARG A 831 4.15 28.33 48.40
C ARG A 831 3.41 26.99 48.61
N LEU A 832 4.19 25.91 48.72
CA LEU A 832 3.65 24.56 48.94
C LEU A 832 2.87 24.46 50.28
N ASN A 833 3.40 25.05 51.35
CA ASN A 833 2.70 25.09 52.63
C ASN A 833 1.35 25.82 52.50
N LYS A 834 1.27 26.92 51.75
CA LYS A 834 -0.01 27.63 51.49
C LYS A 834 -0.99 26.77 50.68
N GLU A 835 -0.55 26.07 49.65
CA GLU A 835 -1.41 25.21 48.85
C GLU A 835 -1.88 24.00 49.64
N ILE A 836 -1.01 23.37 50.45
CA ILE A 836 -1.38 22.28 51.36
C ILE A 836 -2.43 22.77 52.37
N ALA A 837 -2.22 23.93 52.98
CA ALA A 837 -3.18 24.51 53.92
C ALA A 837 -4.53 24.82 53.24
N ARG A 838 -4.52 25.29 52.00
CA ARG A 838 -5.72 25.55 51.22
C ARG A 838 -6.46 24.23 50.87
N SER A 839 -5.78 23.24 50.36
CA SER A 839 -6.35 21.92 50.03
C SER A 839 -6.90 21.22 51.27
N ASN A 840 -6.14 21.28 52.39
CA ASN A 840 -6.63 20.76 53.66
C ASN A 840 -7.86 21.52 54.18
N GLY A 841 -7.90 22.84 54.04
CA GLY A 841 -9.06 23.68 54.39
C GLY A 841 -10.28 23.34 53.56
N MET A 842 -10.12 23.03 52.26
CA MET A 842 -11.19 22.58 51.39
C MET A 842 -11.68 21.16 51.75
N LEU A 843 -10.78 20.23 51.99
CA LEU A 843 -11.12 18.84 52.32
C LEU A 843 -11.69 18.69 53.76
N ASN A 844 -11.37 19.59 54.68
CA ASN A 844 -11.95 19.67 56.04
C ASN A 844 -13.28 20.44 56.08
N ASN A 845 -13.71 21.06 54.99
CA ASN A 845 -14.99 21.73 54.91
C ASN A 845 -16.09 20.74 54.59
N GLU A 846 -16.90 20.38 55.57
CA GLU A 846 -18.03 19.44 55.40
C GLU A 846 -18.99 19.87 54.29
N LYS A 847 -19.19 21.17 54.06
CA LYS A 847 -20.06 21.68 52.99
C LYS A 847 -19.47 21.43 51.58
N PHE A 848 -18.14 21.42 51.47
CA PHE A 848 -17.47 21.12 50.21
C PHE A 848 -17.52 19.60 49.98
N VAL A 849 -17.11 18.79 50.92
CA VAL A 849 -17.00 17.34 50.81
C VAL A 849 -18.39 16.70 50.56
N SER A 850 -19.46 17.24 51.12
CA SER A 850 -20.81 16.71 51.01
C SER A 850 -21.56 17.21 49.76
N LYS A 851 -21.20 18.34 49.17
CA LYS A 851 -21.93 18.97 48.06
C LYS A 851 -21.17 18.96 46.73
N ALA A 852 -19.83 18.81 46.72
CA ALA A 852 -19.05 18.75 45.49
C ALA A 852 -19.17 17.37 44.83
N PRO A 853 -19.06 17.27 43.50
CA PRO A 853 -18.95 15.99 42.81
C PRO A 853 -17.79 15.17 43.35
N ALA A 854 -17.99 13.87 43.54
CA ALA A 854 -16.95 12.97 44.09
C ALA A 854 -15.61 13.03 43.32
N ALA A 855 -15.64 13.23 42.01
CA ALA A 855 -14.46 13.42 41.17
C ALA A 855 -13.66 14.68 41.56
N LYS A 856 -14.31 15.79 41.94
CA LYS A 856 -13.63 17.01 42.40
C LYS A 856 -13.01 16.86 43.78
N VAL A 857 -13.63 16.09 44.66
CA VAL A 857 -13.07 15.79 45.99
C VAL A 857 -11.85 14.89 45.84
N GLN A 858 -11.91 13.91 44.95
CA GLN A 858 -10.79 13.03 44.65
C GLN A 858 -9.61 13.79 44.01
N GLU A 859 -9.90 14.66 43.02
CA GLU A 859 -8.89 15.54 42.43
C GLU A 859 -8.14 16.40 43.44
N GLU A 860 -8.88 16.95 44.44
CA GLU A 860 -8.26 17.79 45.48
C GLU A 860 -7.42 16.96 46.46
N ARG A 861 -7.78 15.69 46.74
CA ARG A 861 -6.94 14.75 47.51
C ARG A 861 -5.64 14.41 46.78
N GLU A 862 -5.71 14.13 45.50
CA GLU A 862 -4.54 13.83 44.68
C GLU A 862 -3.59 15.06 44.59
N LYS A 863 -4.14 16.28 44.48
CA LYS A 863 -3.36 17.52 44.58
C LYS A 863 -2.69 17.68 45.91
N LEU A 864 -3.40 17.39 47.01
CA LEU A 864 -2.85 17.47 48.34
C LEU A 864 -1.64 16.52 48.50
N GLU A 865 -1.82 15.25 48.14
CA GLU A 865 -0.75 14.25 48.20
C GLU A 865 0.45 14.65 47.36
N LYS A 866 0.22 15.16 46.15
CA LYS A 866 1.28 15.67 45.30
C LYS A 866 2.05 16.85 45.92
N TYR A 867 1.31 17.80 46.51
CA TYR A 867 1.97 18.95 47.20
C TYR A 867 2.74 18.52 48.43
N GLU A 868 2.28 17.52 49.19
CA GLU A 868 2.99 16.96 50.34
C GLU A 868 4.29 16.26 49.93
N GLN A 869 4.25 15.47 48.83
CA GLN A 869 5.44 14.85 48.27
C GLN A 869 6.45 15.88 47.76
N MET A 870 5.99 16.92 47.07
CA MET A 870 6.85 18.02 46.63
C MET A 870 7.45 18.78 47.81
N LEU A 871 6.70 19.02 48.86
CA LEU A 871 7.18 19.69 50.09
C LEU A 871 8.26 18.85 50.78
N ALA A 872 8.08 17.55 50.87
CA ALA A 872 9.08 16.64 51.43
C ALA A 872 10.42 16.72 50.67
N GLN A 873 10.35 16.70 49.33
CA GLN A 873 11.53 16.85 48.48
C GLN A 873 12.22 18.22 48.66
N VAL A 874 11.43 19.30 48.72
CA VAL A 874 11.97 20.65 48.94
C VAL A 874 12.67 20.75 50.32
N LYS A 875 12.08 20.18 51.36
CA LYS A 875 12.69 20.15 52.71
C LYS A 875 13.95 19.31 52.77
N GLU A 876 13.98 18.16 52.10
CA GLU A 876 15.18 17.34 52.01
C GLU A 876 16.33 18.08 51.32
N ARG A 877 16.03 18.75 50.20
CA ARG A 877 17.00 19.61 49.48
C ARG A 877 17.49 20.78 50.34
N LEU A 878 16.61 21.49 51.06
CA LEU A 878 16.97 22.56 51.98
C LEU A 878 17.87 22.06 53.13
N ALA A 879 17.56 20.90 53.70
CA ALA A 879 18.38 20.29 54.75
C ALA A 879 19.78 19.89 54.23
N GLY A 880 19.88 19.44 52.97
CA GLY A 880 21.14 19.18 52.27
C GLY A 880 22.02 20.45 52.12
N LEU A 881 21.36 21.56 51.73
CA LEU A 881 22.04 22.87 51.58
C LEU A 881 22.43 23.55 52.91
N GLN A 882 21.79 23.22 54.03
CA GLN A 882 22.12 23.75 55.36
C GLN A 882 23.28 23.01 56.01
N LYS A 883 23.65 21.81 55.56
CA LYS A 883 24.77 21.03 56.06
C LYS A 883 26.12 21.41 55.42
N LYS A 884 26.08 22.22 54.36
CA LYS A 884 27.22 22.79 53.65
C LYS A 884 27.35 24.29 53.91
#